data_9722bd5a65287e0c9c2ba628356ceced
#
_entry.id   9722bd5a65287e0c9c2ba628356ceced
#
_cell.length_a   1.000
_cell.length_b   1.000
_cell.length_c   1.000
_cell.angle_alpha   90.00
_cell.angle_beta   90.00
_cell.angle_gamma   90.00
#
_symmetry.space_group_name_H-M   'P 1'
#
loop_
_entity.id
_entity.type
_entity.pdbx_description
1 polymer ?
#
loop_
_entity_poly.entity_id
_entity_poly.type
_entity_poly.pdbx_seq_one_letter_code
_entity_poly.pdbx_strand_id
1 'polypeptide(L)'
;MTTTPEPVRPPEPLWSPGPERITGARLTRFHAWAADQYGAPAARPGDPRASYADLHAWSVGEPAAFWRAITDWFDVTFTTPYDTVLADPAMPGARWFPGATLNYAEHALRPALDPDRAGQPALLHLDERHETGTVSWSELSRQVASLAARLRDLGVTPGDRVSGYLPNVAQAVVALLATAAVGGVWTSSAPDFGARSVLDRFQQVEPVVLFAVDGYRYGGKTHDRTAVVAELRTGLPTLRATVHIPLLGTPAPEGALDWDDLTSADVRPVYDQVPFDHPLWVLYSSGTTGLPKAIVQSQGGILLEHLKQTGLHLDLGPGDRFFWYTSTGWMMWNFLVSGLLTGATIVLYDGSPGYPDISAQWRVAEQTGTTLFGTSAAYVIACRKAEIHPGRDLDLSSVGCVATTGSPLPPDGFRWLHDEVAADLWIASVSGGTDVCSCFAGGVPTLPVHVGELQAPCLGTDLQAWDAQGRPVVDEVGELVVTNPMPSMPVRFWNDPGGVRYRESYFEMFPGVWRHGDWITLTSRGTVIIHGRSDSTLNRGGVRMGSADIYEVVERLPEIRESLVIGIEQPDGGYWMPLFVTLADGAVLDDALRDRVRAALRAQLSPRHVPDEVIEVPGVPHTLTGKRIEVPVKRLLQGAPLDKAVNPGSVDDLEVLRFYERLAAERAAGGRP
;
A
#
# COMPACT_ATOMS: atom_id res chain seq x y z
N MET A 1 46.67 -27.46 -10.58
CA MET A 1 45.31 -27.99 -10.37
C MET A 1 44.46 -26.83 -9.94
N THR A 2 43.73 -26.23 -10.86
CA THR A 2 42.77 -25.14 -10.61
C THR A 2 41.49 -25.80 -10.14
N THR A 3 41.20 -25.72 -8.86
CA THR A 3 39.90 -26.13 -8.30
C THR A 3 38.85 -25.15 -8.82
N THR A 4 37.98 -25.65 -9.70
CA THR A 4 36.73 -24.96 -10.07
C THR A 4 35.95 -24.73 -8.76
N PRO A 5 35.50 -23.51 -8.43
CA PRO A 5 34.67 -23.30 -7.27
C PRO A 5 33.38 -24.14 -7.42
N GLU A 6 33.02 -24.90 -6.37
CA GLU A 6 31.73 -25.57 -6.32
C GLU A 6 30.63 -24.54 -6.58
N PRO A 7 29.61 -24.87 -7.38
CA PRO A 7 28.48 -23.99 -7.56
C PRO A 7 27.80 -23.77 -6.21
N VAL A 8 27.72 -22.51 -5.79
CA VAL A 8 27.01 -22.11 -4.57
C VAL A 8 25.59 -22.65 -4.71
N ARG A 9 25.20 -23.60 -3.88
CA ARG A 9 23.81 -24.08 -3.84
C ARG A 9 22.92 -22.85 -3.53
N PRO A 10 21.85 -22.65 -4.34
CA PRO A 10 20.89 -21.59 -4.00
C PRO A 10 20.34 -21.84 -2.59
N PRO A 11 20.05 -20.77 -1.82
CA PRO A 11 19.51 -20.92 -0.48
C PRO A 11 18.20 -21.71 -0.55
N GLU A 12 18.02 -22.65 0.36
CA GLU A 12 16.77 -23.43 0.46
C GLU A 12 15.60 -22.46 0.73
N PRO A 13 14.44 -22.71 0.10
CA PRO A 13 13.26 -21.89 0.37
C PRO A 13 12.79 -22.10 1.83
N LEU A 14 12.28 -21.03 2.44
CA LEU A 14 11.64 -21.12 3.76
C LEU A 14 10.36 -21.94 3.70
N TRP A 15 9.60 -21.79 2.63
CA TRP A 15 8.34 -22.47 2.38
C TRP A 15 8.19 -22.79 0.89
N SER A 16 7.52 -23.88 0.59
CA SER A 16 7.17 -24.27 -0.79
C SER A 16 5.73 -24.75 -0.86
N PRO A 17 4.97 -24.33 -1.88
CA PRO A 17 3.58 -24.78 -2.02
C PRO A 17 3.52 -26.28 -2.31
N GLY A 18 2.63 -26.98 -1.60
CA GLY A 18 2.32 -28.38 -1.90
C GLY A 18 1.59 -28.54 -3.24
N PRO A 19 1.56 -29.77 -3.80
CA PRO A 19 0.89 -30.05 -5.07
C PRO A 19 -0.58 -29.63 -5.12
N GLU A 20 -1.30 -29.81 -4.03
CA GLU A 20 -2.72 -29.43 -3.93
C GLU A 20 -2.90 -27.90 -4.03
N ARG A 21 -2.03 -27.13 -3.37
CA ARG A 21 -2.05 -25.66 -3.47
C ARG A 21 -1.73 -25.20 -4.89
N ILE A 22 -0.72 -25.79 -5.54
CA ILE A 22 -0.36 -25.45 -6.92
C ILE A 22 -1.53 -25.73 -7.87
N THR A 23 -2.14 -26.91 -7.79
CA THR A 23 -3.25 -27.29 -8.68
C THR A 23 -4.55 -26.55 -8.37
N GLY A 24 -4.78 -26.22 -7.11
CA GLY A 24 -5.96 -25.49 -6.64
C GLY A 24 -5.89 -23.97 -6.89
N ALA A 25 -4.70 -23.41 -7.09
CA ALA A 25 -4.51 -21.98 -7.26
C ALA A 25 -5.28 -21.43 -8.48
N ARG A 26 -5.92 -20.27 -8.32
CA ARG A 26 -6.61 -19.56 -9.41
C ARG A 26 -5.63 -19.21 -10.54
N LEU A 27 -4.40 -18.88 -10.17
CA LEU A 27 -3.32 -18.61 -11.14
C LEU A 27 -3.05 -19.81 -12.05
N THR A 28 -3.02 -21.05 -11.51
CA THR A 28 -2.84 -22.28 -12.31
C THR A 28 -3.98 -22.49 -13.28
N ARG A 29 -5.22 -22.29 -12.81
CA ARG A 29 -6.42 -22.41 -13.65
C ARG A 29 -6.47 -21.33 -14.72
N PHE A 30 -6.15 -20.07 -14.35
CA PHE A 30 -6.02 -18.97 -15.31
C PHE A 30 -4.97 -19.27 -16.37
N HIS A 31 -3.79 -19.76 -15.97
CA HIS A 31 -2.70 -20.09 -16.91
C HIS A 31 -3.14 -21.14 -17.93
N ALA A 32 -3.75 -22.24 -17.49
CA ALA A 32 -4.24 -23.29 -18.37
C ALA A 32 -5.31 -22.76 -19.36
N TRP A 33 -6.24 -21.94 -18.86
CA TRP A 33 -7.28 -21.33 -19.66
C TRP A 33 -6.71 -20.28 -20.65
N ALA A 34 -5.76 -19.44 -20.22
CA ALA A 34 -5.12 -18.47 -21.09
C ALA A 34 -4.28 -19.12 -22.19
N ALA A 35 -3.65 -20.27 -21.91
CA ALA A 35 -2.95 -21.06 -22.93
C ALA A 35 -3.90 -21.58 -24.00
N ASP A 36 -5.08 -22.07 -23.60
CA ASP A 36 -6.11 -22.59 -24.52
C ASP A 36 -6.78 -21.48 -25.35
N GLN A 37 -7.15 -20.37 -24.72
CA GLN A 37 -7.99 -19.32 -25.33
C GLN A 37 -7.23 -18.15 -25.91
N TYR A 38 -6.01 -17.83 -25.41
CA TYR A 38 -5.29 -16.59 -25.70
C TYR A 38 -3.86 -16.79 -26.19
N GLY A 39 -3.45 -18.05 -26.38
CA GLY A 39 -2.12 -18.36 -26.89
C GLY A 39 -0.98 -18.10 -25.89
N ALA A 40 -1.28 -18.02 -24.59
CA ALA A 40 -0.24 -18.02 -23.58
C ALA A 40 0.58 -19.32 -23.66
N PRO A 41 1.88 -19.31 -23.30
CA PRO A 41 2.67 -20.54 -23.25
C PRO A 41 2.04 -21.56 -22.29
N ALA A 42 2.02 -22.83 -22.67
CA ALA A 42 1.52 -23.89 -21.80
C ALA A 42 2.41 -24.05 -20.55
N ALA A 43 1.80 -24.32 -19.41
CA ALA A 43 2.54 -24.58 -18.17
C ALA A 43 3.49 -25.79 -18.34
N ARG A 44 4.68 -25.69 -17.75
CA ARG A 44 5.70 -26.77 -17.77
C ARG A 44 5.43 -27.73 -16.62
N PRO A 45 5.08 -29.01 -16.89
CA PRO A 45 4.81 -29.96 -15.84
C PRO A 45 5.99 -30.11 -14.88
N GLY A 46 5.74 -30.00 -13.59
CA GLY A 46 6.77 -30.17 -12.54
C GLY A 46 7.72 -28.98 -12.36
N ASP A 47 7.56 -27.90 -13.12
CA ASP A 47 8.36 -26.67 -12.99
C ASP A 47 7.46 -25.42 -12.87
N PRO A 48 6.93 -25.13 -11.68
CA PRO A 48 6.09 -23.96 -11.46
C PRO A 48 6.81 -22.63 -11.73
N ARG A 49 8.13 -22.58 -11.49
CA ARG A 49 8.92 -21.36 -11.70
C ARG A 49 9.05 -21.04 -13.19
N ALA A 50 9.44 -22.00 -13.99
CA ALA A 50 9.51 -21.81 -15.44
C ALA A 50 8.13 -21.55 -16.04
N SER A 51 7.08 -22.21 -15.52
CA SER A 51 5.68 -21.95 -15.92
C SER A 51 5.30 -20.49 -15.64
N TYR A 52 5.61 -19.97 -14.45
CA TYR A 52 5.33 -18.58 -14.11
C TYR A 52 6.15 -17.60 -14.95
N ALA A 53 7.44 -17.89 -15.17
CA ALA A 53 8.31 -17.05 -15.99
C ALA A 53 7.79 -16.92 -17.44
N ASP A 54 7.35 -18.02 -18.03
CA ASP A 54 6.76 -18.03 -19.38
C ASP A 54 5.43 -17.26 -19.41
N LEU A 55 4.57 -17.43 -18.43
CA LEU A 55 3.31 -16.68 -18.30
C LEU A 55 3.56 -15.18 -18.10
N HIS A 56 4.55 -14.82 -17.26
CA HIS A 56 4.94 -13.44 -17.05
C HIS A 56 5.48 -12.82 -18.33
N ALA A 57 6.40 -13.50 -19.02
CA ALA A 57 6.95 -13.02 -20.30
C ALA A 57 5.86 -12.80 -21.36
N TRP A 58 4.87 -13.69 -21.45
CA TRP A 58 3.71 -13.48 -22.30
C TRP A 58 2.86 -12.27 -21.86
N SER A 59 2.62 -12.12 -20.57
CA SER A 59 1.79 -11.02 -20.04
C SER A 59 2.37 -9.63 -20.30
N VAL A 60 3.69 -9.51 -20.42
CA VAL A 60 4.37 -8.25 -20.74
C VAL A 60 4.66 -8.10 -22.24
N GLY A 61 4.92 -9.20 -22.94
CA GLY A 61 5.18 -9.21 -24.38
C GLY A 61 3.93 -9.01 -25.24
N GLU A 62 2.78 -9.48 -24.74
CA GLU A 62 1.48 -9.42 -25.42
C GLU A 62 0.42 -8.72 -24.54
N PRO A 63 0.64 -7.45 -24.14
CA PRO A 63 -0.20 -6.78 -23.14
C PRO A 63 -1.66 -6.69 -23.55
N ALA A 64 -1.97 -6.52 -24.82
CA ALA A 64 -3.35 -6.48 -25.30
C ALA A 64 -4.06 -7.84 -25.12
N ALA A 65 -3.38 -8.95 -25.43
CA ALA A 65 -3.93 -10.29 -25.23
C ALA A 65 -4.09 -10.61 -23.74
N PHE A 66 -3.09 -10.26 -22.92
CA PHE A 66 -3.11 -10.48 -21.47
C PHE A 66 -4.26 -9.74 -20.80
N TRP A 67 -4.39 -8.42 -21.03
CA TRP A 67 -5.44 -7.64 -20.39
C TRP A 67 -6.84 -7.98 -20.90
N ARG A 68 -6.97 -8.44 -22.14
CA ARG A 68 -8.20 -9.05 -22.62
C ARG A 68 -8.49 -10.36 -21.88
N ALA A 69 -7.50 -11.23 -21.70
CA ALA A 69 -7.68 -12.46 -20.92
C ALA A 69 -8.13 -12.15 -19.48
N ILE A 70 -7.59 -11.10 -18.83
CA ILE A 70 -8.05 -10.65 -17.51
C ILE A 70 -9.53 -10.24 -17.54
N THR A 71 -9.97 -9.45 -18.56
CA THR A 71 -11.38 -9.07 -18.65
C THR A 71 -12.31 -10.27 -18.77
N ASP A 72 -11.94 -11.21 -19.61
CA ASP A 72 -12.81 -12.36 -19.92
C ASP A 72 -12.77 -13.42 -18.79
N TRP A 73 -11.60 -13.60 -18.12
CA TRP A 73 -11.47 -14.50 -16.96
C TRP A 73 -12.31 -14.06 -15.76
N PHE A 74 -12.35 -12.76 -15.49
CA PHE A 74 -13.11 -12.20 -14.38
C PHE A 74 -14.50 -11.69 -14.80
N ASP A 75 -14.92 -12.02 -16.01
CA ASP A 75 -16.24 -11.66 -16.54
C ASP A 75 -16.53 -10.15 -16.42
N VAL A 76 -15.53 -9.32 -16.78
CA VAL A 76 -15.69 -7.85 -16.74
C VAL A 76 -16.65 -7.42 -17.84
N THR A 77 -17.74 -6.76 -17.45
CA THR A 77 -18.78 -6.30 -18.36
C THR A 77 -18.55 -4.85 -18.77
N PHE A 78 -18.57 -4.60 -20.06
CA PHE A 78 -18.58 -3.26 -20.63
C PHE A 78 -19.98 -2.99 -21.21
N THR A 79 -20.62 -1.91 -20.77
CA THR A 79 -21.94 -1.51 -21.30
C THR A 79 -21.81 -1.01 -22.74
N THR A 80 -20.77 -0.22 -23.02
CA THR A 80 -20.35 0.07 -24.39
C THR A 80 -19.08 -0.74 -24.66
N PRO A 81 -18.99 -1.52 -25.75
CA PRO A 81 -17.80 -2.29 -26.09
C PRO A 81 -16.64 -1.36 -26.47
N TYR A 82 -15.42 -1.85 -26.30
CA TYR A 82 -14.19 -1.16 -26.72
C TYR A 82 -13.81 -1.49 -28.16
N ASP A 83 -13.10 -0.58 -28.80
CA ASP A 83 -12.57 -0.79 -30.16
C ASP A 83 -11.31 -1.67 -30.16
N THR A 84 -10.45 -1.43 -29.17
CA THR A 84 -9.18 -2.16 -28.98
C THR A 84 -8.79 -2.14 -27.51
N VAL A 85 -7.98 -3.11 -27.05
CA VAL A 85 -7.54 -3.20 -25.64
C VAL A 85 -6.49 -2.12 -25.32
N LEU A 86 -5.51 -1.94 -26.17
CA LEU A 86 -4.44 -0.95 -26.01
C LEU A 86 -4.23 -0.22 -27.33
N ALA A 87 -4.74 1.01 -27.41
CA ALA A 87 -4.66 1.83 -28.61
C ALA A 87 -3.34 2.60 -28.72
N ASP A 88 -2.75 2.98 -27.58
CA ASP A 88 -1.46 3.65 -27.50
C ASP A 88 -0.69 3.13 -26.30
N PRO A 89 0.47 2.48 -26.50
CA PRO A 89 1.31 1.98 -25.39
C PRO A 89 2.28 3.02 -24.84
N ALA A 90 2.27 4.27 -25.33
CA ALA A 90 3.23 5.29 -24.90
C ALA A 90 3.11 5.61 -23.40
N MET A 91 4.24 5.77 -22.73
CA MET A 91 4.32 6.25 -21.36
C MET A 91 5.01 7.61 -21.28
N PRO A 92 4.38 8.60 -20.61
CA PRO A 92 3.01 8.62 -20.08
C PRO A 92 1.96 8.74 -21.20
N GLY A 93 0.73 8.30 -20.91
CA GLY A 93 -0.41 8.54 -21.78
C GLY A 93 -0.98 7.29 -22.48
N ALA A 94 -0.61 6.09 -22.03
CA ALA A 94 -1.17 4.85 -22.53
C ALA A 94 -2.70 4.86 -22.54
N ARG A 95 -3.31 4.41 -23.64
CA ARG A 95 -4.76 4.44 -23.85
C ARG A 95 -5.34 3.03 -23.86
N TRP A 96 -5.96 2.69 -22.74
CA TRP A 96 -6.60 1.40 -22.52
C TRP A 96 -8.10 1.44 -22.85
N PHE A 97 -8.60 0.41 -23.50
CA PHE A 97 -10.02 0.15 -23.79
C PHE A 97 -10.80 1.40 -24.28
N PRO A 98 -10.32 2.14 -25.28
CA PRO A 98 -11.01 3.33 -25.75
C PRO A 98 -12.42 3.00 -26.24
N GLY A 99 -13.39 3.86 -25.88
CA GLY A 99 -14.81 3.67 -26.17
C GLY A 99 -15.57 2.84 -25.13
N ALA A 100 -14.88 2.02 -24.33
CA ALA A 100 -15.52 1.23 -23.29
C ALA A 100 -16.14 2.09 -22.20
N THR A 101 -17.30 1.65 -21.72
CA THR A 101 -17.95 2.21 -20.52
C THR A 101 -18.26 1.10 -19.52
N LEU A 102 -18.08 1.40 -18.24
CA LEU A 102 -18.30 0.47 -17.13
C LEU A 102 -18.59 1.23 -15.82
N ASN A 103 -18.87 0.49 -14.75
CA ASN A 103 -18.93 1.05 -13.40
C ASN A 103 -18.25 0.10 -12.40
N TYR A 104 -17.32 0.63 -11.61
CA TYR A 104 -16.58 -0.14 -10.60
C TYR A 104 -17.47 -0.73 -9.50
N ALA A 105 -18.46 0.06 -8.99
CA ALA A 105 -19.35 -0.40 -7.93
C ALA A 105 -20.28 -1.52 -8.41
N GLU A 106 -20.73 -1.48 -9.67
CA GLU A 106 -21.49 -2.56 -10.28
C GLU A 106 -20.73 -3.90 -10.23
N HIS A 107 -19.44 -3.89 -10.53
CA HIS A 107 -18.60 -5.08 -10.47
C HIS A 107 -18.38 -5.54 -9.03
N ALA A 108 -18.11 -4.62 -8.11
CA ALA A 108 -17.87 -4.95 -6.70
C ALA A 108 -19.11 -5.53 -6.00
N LEU A 109 -20.32 -5.20 -6.47
CA LEU A 109 -21.59 -5.62 -5.86
C LEU A 109 -22.27 -6.80 -6.57
N ARG A 110 -21.65 -7.39 -7.58
CA ARG A 110 -22.20 -8.55 -8.31
C ARG A 110 -22.65 -9.71 -7.43
N PRO A 111 -21.94 -10.07 -6.34
CA PRO A 111 -22.35 -11.16 -5.47
C PRO A 111 -23.73 -10.93 -4.83
N ALA A 112 -24.21 -9.69 -4.73
CA ALA A 112 -25.56 -9.39 -4.25
C ALA A 112 -26.67 -9.86 -5.20
N LEU A 113 -26.34 -10.09 -6.47
CA LEU A 113 -27.29 -10.58 -7.49
C LEU A 113 -27.43 -12.12 -7.49
N ASP A 114 -26.53 -12.81 -6.83
CA ASP A 114 -26.55 -14.27 -6.69
C ASP A 114 -27.35 -14.65 -5.44
N PRO A 115 -28.49 -15.35 -5.57
CA PRO A 115 -29.34 -15.74 -4.45
C PRO A 115 -28.60 -16.58 -3.37
N ASP A 116 -27.62 -17.39 -3.77
CA ASP A 116 -26.86 -18.24 -2.86
C ASP A 116 -25.80 -17.43 -2.07
N ARG A 117 -25.48 -16.24 -2.53
CA ARG A 117 -24.46 -15.35 -1.93
C ARG A 117 -25.02 -14.10 -1.29
N ALA A 118 -26.17 -13.62 -1.73
CA ALA A 118 -26.77 -12.35 -1.29
C ALA A 118 -26.88 -12.22 0.23
N GLY A 119 -27.17 -13.31 0.95
CA GLY A 119 -27.23 -13.37 2.41
C GLY A 119 -25.88 -13.59 3.12
N GLN A 120 -24.81 -13.90 2.38
CA GLN A 120 -23.48 -14.11 2.97
C GLN A 120 -22.82 -12.77 3.36
N PRO A 121 -21.84 -12.79 4.29
CA PRO A 121 -21.09 -11.58 4.63
C PRO A 121 -20.33 -11.00 3.44
N ALA A 122 -20.52 -9.70 3.16
CA ALA A 122 -19.65 -8.89 2.32
C ALA A 122 -18.59 -8.19 3.18
N LEU A 123 -19.03 -7.63 4.32
CA LEU A 123 -18.17 -6.96 5.28
C LEU A 123 -18.31 -7.61 6.65
N LEU A 124 -17.16 -7.86 7.30
CA LEU A 124 -17.05 -8.05 8.73
C LEU A 124 -16.33 -6.82 9.28
N HIS A 125 -16.82 -6.24 10.36
CA HIS A 125 -16.17 -5.07 10.95
C HIS A 125 -16.09 -5.19 12.47
N LEU A 126 -14.98 -4.70 13.02
CA LEU A 126 -14.68 -4.72 14.44
C LEU A 126 -14.13 -3.36 14.89
N ASP A 127 -14.34 -3.03 16.14
CA ASP A 127 -13.67 -1.93 16.83
C ASP A 127 -12.71 -2.44 17.93
N GLU A 128 -12.08 -1.54 18.66
CA GLU A 128 -11.17 -1.88 19.78
C GLU A 128 -11.84 -2.64 20.94
N ARG A 129 -13.16 -2.64 21.03
CA ARG A 129 -13.93 -3.41 22.02
C ARG A 129 -14.18 -4.84 21.55
N HIS A 130 -13.71 -5.17 20.34
CA HIS A 130 -13.95 -6.44 19.66
C HIS A 130 -15.45 -6.72 19.44
N GLU A 131 -16.27 -5.67 19.38
CA GLU A 131 -17.65 -5.79 18.94
C GLU A 131 -17.67 -6.03 17.44
N THR A 132 -18.19 -7.18 17.04
CA THR A 132 -18.28 -7.57 15.63
C THR A 132 -19.62 -7.18 15.03
N GLY A 133 -19.56 -6.58 13.84
CA GLY A 133 -20.73 -6.38 12.99
C GLY A 133 -20.56 -7.08 11.65
N THR A 134 -21.67 -7.37 11.01
CA THR A 134 -21.72 -8.03 9.70
C THR A 134 -22.65 -7.27 8.78
N VAL A 135 -22.20 -7.01 7.55
CA VAL A 135 -23.04 -6.49 6.47
C VAL A 135 -23.06 -7.55 5.37
N SER A 136 -24.25 -8.05 5.02
CA SER A 136 -24.39 -9.01 3.93
C SER A 136 -24.24 -8.33 2.56
N TRP A 137 -24.05 -9.12 1.49
CA TRP A 137 -23.99 -8.60 0.13
C TRP A 137 -25.27 -7.86 -0.27
N SER A 138 -26.43 -8.41 0.08
CA SER A 138 -27.72 -7.75 -0.18
C SER A 138 -27.87 -6.44 0.57
N GLU A 139 -27.47 -6.41 1.84
CA GLU A 139 -27.54 -5.20 2.65
C GLU A 139 -26.54 -4.13 2.19
N LEU A 140 -25.31 -4.52 1.84
CA LEU A 140 -24.32 -3.61 1.25
C LEU A 140 -24.86 -2.99 -0.04
N SER A 141 -25.41 -3.82 -0.94
CA SER A 141 -26.00 -3.34 -2.20
C SER A 141 -27.17 -2.40 -1.97
N ARG A 142 -28.04 -2.69 -0.99
CA ARG A 142 -29.19 -1.85 -0.62
C ARG A 142 -28.74 -0.48 -0.09
N GLN A 143 -27.76 -0.45 0.84
CA GLN A 143 -27.24 0.80 1.41
C GLN A 143 -26.56 1.65 0.33
N VAL A 144 -25.75 1.02 -0.53
CA VAL A 144 -25.10 1.70 -1.66
C VAL A 144 -26.14 2.28 -2.62
N ALA A 145 -27.17 1.52 -2.96
CA ALA A 145 -28.23 2.00 -3.86
C ALA A 145 -29.01 3.19 -3.26
N SER A 146 -29.36 3.10 -1.96
CA SER A 146 -30.02 4.19 -1.23
C SER A 146 -29.17 5.45 -1.24
N LEU A 147 -27.90 5.34 -0.82
CA LEU A 147 -26.99 6.48 -0.76
C LEU A 147 -26.70 7.06 -2.16
N ALA A 148 -26.53 6.22 -3.19
CA ALA A 148 -26.32 6.69 -4.56
C ALA A 148 -27.53 7.50 -5.09
N ALA A 149 -28.76 7.08 -4.78
CA ALA A 149 -29.96 7.85 -5.10
C ALA A 149 -29.95 9.22 -4.41
N ARG A 150 -29.57 9.26 -3.12
CA ARG A 150 -29.48 10.52 -2.36
C ARG A 150 -28.35 11.43 -2.86
N LEU A 151 -27.21 10.88 -3.28
CA LEU A 151 -26.14 11.68 -3.90
C LEU A 151 -26.65 12.37 -5.19
N ARG A 152 -27.46 11.67 -6.02
CA ARG A 152 -28.10 12.28 -7.19
C ARG A 152 -29.09 13.38 -6.79
N ASP A 153 -29.91 13.17 -5.75
CA ASP A 153 -30.83 14.19 -5.21
C ASP A 153 -30.06 15.44 -4.73
N LEU A 154 -28.85 15.28 -4.20
CA LEU A 154 -27.96 16.36 -3.81
C LEU A 154 -27.24 17.01 -5.02
N GLY A 155 -27.54 16.57 -6.24
CA GLY A 155 -26.98 17.10 -7.48
C GLY A 155 -25.54 16.61 -7.77
N VAL A 156 -25.12 15.49 -7.19
CA VAL A 156 -23.83 14.87 -7.55
C VAL A 156 -23.93 14.25 -8.94
N THR A 157 -23.01 14.59 -9.81
CA THR A 157 -22.91 14.12 -11.19
C THR A 157 -21.56 13.46 -11.46
N PRO A 158 -21.42 12.68 -12.56
CA PRO A 158 -20.15 12.07 -12.91
C PRO A 158 -19.00 13.10 -12.95
N GLY A 159 -17.92 12.78 -12.25
CA GLY A 159 -16.76 13.66 -12.10
C GLY A 159 -16.81 14.62 -10.90
N ASP A 160 -17.94 14.78 -10.22
CA ASP A 160 -17.99 15.50 -8.93
C ASP A 160 -17.19 14.74 -7.86
N ARG A 161 -16.50 15.47 -6.98
CA ARG A 161 -15.68 14.88 -5.92
C ARG A 161 -16.49 14.78 -4.65
N VAL A 162 -16.39 13.60 -4.04
CA VAL A 162 -17.00 13.26 -2.75
C VAL A 162 -15.89 12.86 -1.79
N SER A 163 -15.88 13.46 -0.62
CA SER A 163 -14.80 13.26 0.36
C SER A 163 -15.29 12.57 1.64
N GLY A 164 -14.41 11.76 2.24
CA GLY A 164 -14.63 11.09 3.52
C GLY A 164 -13.56 11.48 4.55
N TYR A 165 -13.97 11.99 5.70
CA TYR A 165 -13.17 12.11 6.90
C TYR A 165 -13.61 11.04 7.88
N LEU A 166 -13.14 9.82 7.62
CA LEU A 166 -13.70 8.58 8.16
C LEU A 166 -12.61 7.60 8.60
N PRO A 167 -12.79 6.82 9.68
CA PRO A 167 -11.95 5.68 9.99
C PRO A 167 -12.30 4.46 9.11
N ASN A 168 -11.67 3.31 9.38
CA ASN A 168 -11.89 2.07 8.62
C ASN A 168 -13.18 1.35 9.06
N VAL A 169 -14.32 1.90 8.70
CA VAL A 169 -15.67 1.42 9.05
C VAL A 169 -16.50 1.08 7.81
N ALA A 170 -17.58 0.31 7.99
CA ALA A 170 -18.47 -0.10 6.92
C ALA A 170 -19.05 1.09 6.14
N GLN A 171 -19.37 2.18 6.83
CA GLN A 171 -19.89 3.41 6.22
C GLN A 171 -18.93 4.02 5.20
N ALA A 172 -17.61 3.89 5.41
CA ALA A 172 -16.61 4.38 4.44
C ALA A 172 -16.66 3.57 3.13
N VAL A 173 -16.86 2.25 3.22
CA VAL A 173 -17.02 1.37 2.05
C VAL A 173 -18.30 1.69 1.29
N VAL A 174 -19.42 1.85 2.00
CA VAL A 174 -20.70 2.24 1.41
C VAL A 174 -20.60 3.59 0.69
N ALA A 175 -19.95 4.59 1.33
CA ALA A 175 -19.80 5.93 0.75
C ALA A 175 -18.92 5.91 -0.52
N LEU A 176 -17.81 5.16 -0.53
CA LEU A 176 -16.97 4.97 -1.72
C LEU A 176 -17.77 4.33 -2.85
N LEU A 177 -18.45 3.20 -2.58
CA LEU A 177 -19.19 2.47 -3.61
C LEU A 177 -20.38 3.28 -4.14
N ALA A 178 -21.10 4.01 -3.28
CA ALA A 178 -22.17 4.91 -3.72
C ALA A 178 -21.65 6.07 -4.58
N THR A 179 -20.48 6.61 -4.24
CA THR A 179 -19.81 7.64 -5.06
C THR A 179 -19.41 7.08 -6.42
N ALA A 180 -18.81 5.89 -6.46
CA ALA A 180 -18.48 5.22 -7.73
C ALA A 180 -19.73 4.89 -8.56
N ALA A 181 -20.82 4.46 -7.91
CA ALA A 181 -22.09 4.14 -8.59
C ALA A 181 -22.68 5.34 -9.36
N VAL A 182 -22.49 6.56 -8.88
CA VAL A 182 -22.94 7.80 -9.57
C VAL A 182 -21.86 8.40 -10.47
N GLY A 183 -20.75 7.68 -10.74
CA GLY A 183 -19.62 8.20 -11.51
C GLY A 183 -18.86 9.33 -10.80
N GLY A 184 -19.09 9.55 -9.52
CA GLY A 184 -18.34 10.49 -8.69
C GLY A 184 -16.91 10.04 -8.44
N VAL A 185 -16.06 10.96 -7.97
CA VAL A 185 -14.65 10.72 -7.67
C VAL A 185 -14.47 10.74 -6.15
N TRP A 186 -14.06 9.61 -5.59
CA TRP A 186 -13.85 9.47 -4.15
C TRP A 186 -12.51 10.03 -3.72
N THR A 187 -12.45 10.58 -2.52
CA THR A 187 -11.21 10.84 -1.80
C THR A 187 -11.43 10.70 -0.31
N SER A 188 -10.43 10.28 0.45
CA SER A 188 -10.56 10.13 1.91
C SER A 188 -9.33 10.53 2.67
N SER A 189 -9.55 10.84 3.92
CA SER A 189 -8.52 11.08 4.94
C SER A 189 -8.99 10.47 6.26
N ALA A 190 -8.09 9.81 6.96
CA ALA A 190 -8.41 9.23 8.26
C ALA A 190 -8.58 10.32 9.33
N PRO A 191 -9.39 10.09 10.38
CA PRO A 191 -9.74 11.14 11.35
C PRO A 191 -8.62 11.45 12.36
N ASP A 192 -7.50 10.74 12.32
CA ASP A 192 -6.27 11.06 13.04
C ASP A 192 -5.53 12.26 12.42
N PHE A 193 -5.78 12.57 11.13
CA PHE A 193 -5.25 13.78 10.50
C PHE A 193 -5.92 15.04 11.03
N GLY A 194 -5.11 16.06 11.38
CA GLY A 194 -5.60 17.39 11.78
C GLY A 194 -6.23 18.15 10.62
N ALA A 195 -7.09 19.13 10.95
CA ALA A 195 -7.88 19.90 9.97
C ALA A 195 -7.04 20.46 8.82
N ARG A 196 -5.90 21.09 9.11
CA ARG A 196 -5.02 21.66 8.09
C ARG A 196 -4.55 20.63 7.08
N SER A 197 -4.10 19.46 7.56
CA SER A 197 -3.62 18.39 6.69
C SER A 197 -4.73 17.83 5.80
N VAL A 198 -5.95 17.77 6.29
CA VAL A 198 -7.13 17.34 5.52
C VAL A 198 -7.48 18.42 4.48
N LEU A 199 -7.49 19.71 4.87
CA LEU A 199 -7.74 20.82 3.98
C LEU A 199 -6.70 20.91 2.85
N ASP A 200 -5.41 20.72 3.15
CA ASP A 200 -4.32 20.67 2.15
C ASP A 200 -4.55 19.61 1.06
N ARG A 201 -5.33 18.58 1.36
CA ARG A 201 -5.75 17.52 0.43
C ARG A 201 -7.05 17.88 -0.28
N PHE A 202 -8.09 18.12 0.49
CA PHE A 202 -9.44 18.24 -0.03
C PHE A 202 -9.68 19.53 -0.83
N GLN A 203 -9.03 20.64 -0.46
CA GLN A 203 -9.09 21.87 -1.24
C GLN A 203 -8.52 21.72 -2.65
N GLN A 204 -7.58 20.78 -2.87
CA GLN A 204 -7.07 20.53 -4.21
C GLN A 204 -8.13 19.97 -5.16
N VAL A 205 -9.09 19.21 -4.63
CA VAL A 205 -10.10 18.50 -5.41
C VAL A 205 -11.49 19.14 -5.34
N GLU A 206 -11.68 20.11 -4.43
CA GLU A 206 -12.92 20.88 -4.29
C GLU A 206 -14.17 19.97 -4.17
N PRO A 207 -14.31 19.18 -3.09
CA PRO A 207 -15.41 18.24 -2.95
C PRO A 207 -16.75 18.94 -2.79
N VAL A 208 -17.82 18.28 -3.28
CA VAL A 208 -19.19 18.80 -3.17
C VAL A 208 -19.99 18.16 -2.03
N VAL A 209 -19.54 16.99 -1.54
CA VAL A 209 -20.10 16.31 -0.37
C VAL A 209 -18.95 15.87 0.55
N LEU A 210 -19.16 16.04 1.85
CA LEU A 210 -18.27 15.57 2.90
C LEU A 210 -19.00 14.57 3.80
N PHE A 211 -18.53 13.35 3.87
CA PHE A 211 -18.88 12.39 4.92
C PHE A 211 -17.92 12.57 6.09
N ALA A 212 -18.43 12.74 7.30
CA ALA A 212 -17.58 12.98 8.46
C ALA A 212 -18.12 12.28 9.71
N VAL A 213 -17.19 11.69 10.49
CA VAL A 213 -17.51 11.15 11.81
C VAL A 213 -17.44 12.24 12.87
N ASP A 214 -18.21 12.07 13.96
CA ASP A 214 -18.11 12.90 15.16
C ASP A 214 -16.82 12.64 15.96
N GLY A 215 -16.22 11.48 15.78
CA GLY A 215 -14.99 11.07 16.42
C GLY A 215 -14.75 9.57 16.26
N TYR A 216 -13.75 9.06 16.95
CA TYR A 216 -13.35 7.65 16.89
C TYR A 216 -12.69 7.21 18.19
N ARG A 217 -12.46 5.90 18.34
CA ARG A 217 -11.70 5.31 19.45
C ARG A 217 -10.36 4.81 18.96
N TYR A 218 -9.30 5.09 19.72
CA TYR A 218 -7.97 4.61 19.38
C TYR A 218 -7.07 4.54 20.61
N GLY A 219 -6.43 3.38 20.81
CA GLY A 219 -5.57 3.13 21.97
C GLY A 219 -6.33 3.21 23.31
N GLY A 220 -7.61 2.78 23.33
CA GLY A 220 -8.49 2.86 24.48
C GLY A 220 -9.01 4.27 24.79
N LYS A 221 -8.72 5.26 23.97
CA LYS A 221 -9.13 6.65 24.16
C LYS A 221 -10.18 7.06 23.13
N THR A 222 -11.05 7.98 23.55
CA THR A 222 -12.03 8.62 22.66
C THR A 222 -11.44 9.92 22.12
N HIS A 223 -11.54 10.11 20.81
CA HIS A 223 -11.06 11.29 20.09
C HIS A 223 -12.23 11.99 19.42
N ASP A 224 -12.73 13.06 20.06
CA ASP A 224 -13.74 13.95 19.48
C ASP A 224 -13.16 14.69 18.27
N ARG A 225 -13.94 14.78 17.16
CA ARG A 225 -13.58 15.45 15.91
C ARG A 225 -14.58 16.54 15.50
N THR A 226 -15.55 16.84 16.34
CA THR A 226 -16.60 17.84 16.03
C THR A 226 -16.02 19.20 15.67
N ALA A 227 -15.01 19.68 16.38
CA ALA A 227 -14.32 20.93 16.08
C ALA A 227 -13.57 20.88 14.74
N VAL A 228 -12.89 19.77 14.45
CA VAL A 228 -12.19 19.56 13.16
C VAL A 228 -13.19 19.54 12.01
N VAL A 229 -14.32 18.84 12.16
CA VAL A 229 -15.38 18.81 11.14
C VAL A 229 -15.96 20.20 10.88
N ALA A 230 -16.16 21.00 11.92
CA ALA A 230 -16.61 22.41 11.77
C ALA A 230 -15.60 23.25 10.97
N GLU A 231 -14.29 23.06 11.22
CA GLU A 231 -13.23 23.74 10.48
C GLU A 231 -13.20 23.27 9.01
N LEU A 232 -13.34 21.95 8.75
CA LEU A 232 -13.41 21.41 7.39
C LEU A 232 -14.59 21.97 6.61
N ARG A 233 -15.79 22.03 7.22
CA ARG A 233 -16.98 22.63 6.61
C ARG A 233 -16.78 24.08 6.21
N THR A 234 -16.07 24.84 7.05
CA THR A 234 -15.75 26.25 6.76
C THR A 234 -14.68 26.38 5.68
N GLY A 235 -13.69 25.52 5.70
CA GLY A 235 -12.53 25.55 4.79
C GLY A 235 -12.80 24.94 3.40
N LEU A 236 -13.97 24.30 3.18
CA LEU A 236 -14.36 23.70 1.91
C LEU A 236 -15.61 24.37 1.33
N PRO A 237 -15.47 25.55 0.69
CA PRO A 237 -16.63 26.36 0.24
C PRO A 237 -17.45 25.73 -0.88
N THR A 238 -16.95 24.66 -1.50
CA THR A 238 -17.66 23.92 -2.58
C THR A 238 -18.66 22.90 -2.06
N LEU A 239 -18.68 22.63 -0.74
CA LEU A 239 -19.62 21.67 -0.15
C LEU A 239 -21.07 22.11 -0.31
N ARG A 240 -21.87 21.24 -0.89
CA ARG A 240 -23.34 21.32 -0.95
C ARG A 240 -23.99 20.63 0.24
N ALA A 241 -23.33 19.58 0.77
CA ALA A 241 -23.81 18.81 1.92
C ALA A 241 -22.67 18.26 2.77
N THR A 242 -22.93 18.11 4.06
CA THR A 242 -22.12 17.32 4.99
C THR A 242 -23.02 16.20 5.54
N VAL A 243 -22.53 14.97 5.51
CA VAL A 243 -23.20 13.80 6.08
C VAL A 243 -22.51 13.43 7.39
N HIS A 244 -23.29 13.40 8.45
CA HIS A 244 -22.83 13.07 9.79
C HIS A 244 -22.95 11.59 10.08
N ILE A 245 -21.87 10.99 10.58
CA ILE A 245 -21.80 9.58 10.99
C ILE A 245 -21.47 9.53 12.49
N PRO A 246 -22.45 9.20 13.36
CA PRO A 246 -22.32 9.33 14.81
C PRO A 246 -21.64 8.09 15.45
N LEU A 247 -20.32 7.91 15.29
CA LEU A 247 -19.60 6.79 15.92
C LEU A 247 -19.46 6.93 17.45
N LEU A 248 -19.46 8.16 17.94
CA LEU A 248 -19.43 8.47 19.39
C LEU A 248 -20.82 8.82 19.93
N GLY A 249 -21.82 8.97 19.05
CA GLY A 249 -23.19 9.31 19.41
C GLY A 249 -23.40 10.78 19.76
N THR A 250 -22.54 11.68 19.25
CA THR A 250 -22.75 13.12 19.42
C THR A 250 -23.83 13.63 18.46
N PRO A 251 -24.57 14.69 18.81
CA PRO A 251 -25.57 15.27 17.91
C PRO A 251 -24.96 15.76 16.61
N ALA A 252 -25.71 15.59 15.52
CA ALA A 252 -25.32 16.11 14.22
C ALA A 252 -25.12 17.64 14.27
N PRO A 253 -24.08 18.18 13.62
CA PRO A 253 -23.90 19.61 13.44
C PRO A 253 -25.10 20.22 12.69
N GLU A 254 -25.44 21.49 12.98
CA GLU A 254 -26.54 22.16 12.29
C GLU A 254 -26.40 22.10 10.76
N GLY A 255 -27.47 21.69 10.08
CA GLY A 255 -27.51 21.55 8.63
C GLY A 255 -26.75 20.33 8.06
N ALA A 256 -26.21 19.45 8.91
CA ALA A 256 -25.70 18.16 8.44
C ALA A 256 -26.85 17.18 8.23
N LEU A 257 -26.66 16.27 7.26
CA LEU A 257 -27.58 15.18 6.95
C LEU A 257 -27.23 13.97 7.82
N ASP A 258 -28.24 13.23 8.23
CA ASP A 258 -28.06 12.01 9.01
C ASP A 258 -27.77 10.82 8.09
N TRP A 259 -26.81 9.97 8.48
CA TRP A 259 -26.41 8.79 7.73
C TRP A 259 -27.55 7.80 7.52
N ASP A 260 -28.32 7.50 8.57
CA ASP A 260 -29.38 6.49 8.55
C ASP A 260 -30.52 6.91 7.62
N ASP A 261 -30.85 8.20 7.58
CA ASP A 261 -31.85 8.76 6.65
C ASP A 261 -31.43 8.58 5.18
N LEU A 262 -30.13 8.61 4.90
CA LEU A 262 -29.62 8.49 3.53
C LEU A 262 -29.47 7.04 3.07
N THR A 263 -29.34 6.09 4.01
CA THR A 263 -29.02 4.68 3.69
C THR A 263 -30.18 3.71 3.94
N SER A 264 -31.34 4.20 4.45
CA SER A 264 -32.46 3.35 4.85
C SER A 264 -33.42 2.95 3.72
N ALA A 265 -33.41 3.65 2.59
CA ALA A 265 -34.36 3.39 1.52
C ALA A 265 -34.10 2.05 0.80
N ASP A 266 -35.19 1.38 0.42
CA ASP A 266 -35.14 0.21 -0.46
C ASP A 266 -35.40 0.66 -1.89
N VAL A 267 -34.33 0.89 -2.63
CA VAL A 267 -34.39 1.36 -4.03
C VAL A 267 -33.56 0.45 -4.93
N ARG A 268 -33.96 0.33 -6.17
CA ARG A 268 -33.21 -0.46 -7.15
C ARG A 268 -31.84 0.17 -7.40
N PRO A 269 -30.74 -0.62 -7.39
CA PRO A 269 -29.43 -0.14 -7.77
C PRO A 269 -29.39 0.42 -9.20
N VAL A 270 -28.76 1.59 -9.35
CA VAL A 270 -28.50 2.24 -10.64
C VAL A 270 -27.03 2.64 -10.67
N TYR A 271 -26.34 2.29 -11.75
CA TYR A 271 -24.91 2.55 -11.94
C TYR A 271 -24.71 3.41 -13.18
N ASP A 272 -24.12 4.59 -13.00
CA ASP A 272 -23.82 5.50 -14.12
C ASP A 272 -22.59 4.95 -14.85
N GLN A 273 -22.77 4.60 -16.11
CA GLN A 273 -21.71 4.04 -16.94
C GLN A 273 -20.76 5.15 -17.39
N VAL A 274 -19.47 5.00 -17.09
CA VAL A 274 -18.45 6.00 -17.36
C VAL A 274 -17.33 5.44 -18.24
N PRO A 275 -16.57 6.27 -18.97
CA PRO A 275 -15.42 5.82 -19.75
C PRO A 275 -14.41 5.04 -18.89
N PHE A 276 -13.65 4.13 -19.51
CA PHE A 276 -12.65 3.30 -18.85
C PHE A 276 -11.64 4.12 -18.02
N ASP A 277 -11.20 5.26 -18.55
CA ASP A 277 -10.25 6.17 -17.94
C ASP A 277 -10.89 7.23 -17.01
N HIS A 278 -12.21 7.13 -16.77
CA HIS A 278 -12.90 8.03 -15.85
C HIS A 278 -12.35 7.89 -14.42
N PRO A 279 -12.05 9.00 -13.72
CA PRO A 279 -11.53 8.96 -12.35
C PRO A 279 -12.43 8.17 -11.39
N LEU A 280 -11.83 7.23 -10.65
CA LEU A 280 -12.48 6.51 -9.55
C LEU A 280 -12.24 7.22 -8.22
N TRP A 281 -10.97 7.50 -7.95
CA TRP A 281 -10.55 8.16 -6.72
C TRP A 281 -9.30 9.01 -6.89
N VAL A 282 -9.07 9.83 -5.88
CA VAL A 282 -7.84 10.60 -5.71
C VAL A 282 -7.17 10.15 -4.42
N LEU A 283 -5.94 9.64 -4.56
CA LEU A 283 -5.07 9.29 -3.45
C LEU A 283 -3.98 10.34 -3.27
N TYR A 284 -3.45 10.43 -2.06
CA TYR A 284 -2.41 11.40 -1.76
C TYR A 284 -1.12 10.70 -1.33
N SER A 285 -0.02 11.07 -1.96
CA SER A 285 1.31 10.71 -1.48
C SER A 285 2.05 11.95 -1.00
N SER A 286 2.90 11.79 0.01
CA SER A 286 3.78 12.86 0.47
C SER A 286 4.69 13.27 -0.68
N GLY A 287 4.52 14.49 -1.18
CA GLY A 287 5.46 15.08 -2.13
C GLY A 287 6.76 15.47 -1.43
N THR A 288 7.85 15.45 -2.16
CA THR A 288 9.15 15.93 -1.67
C THR A 288 9.17 17.45 -1.46
N THR A 289 8.16 18.18 -1.96
CA THR A 289 8.04 19.65 -1.83
C THR A 289 6.57 20.05 -1.86
N GLY A 290 6.09 20.76 -0.83
CA GLY A 290 4.79 21.43 -0.83
C GLY A 290 3.59 20.49 -0.57
N LEU A 291 2.46 20.78 -1.23
CA LEU A 291 1.22 20.02 -1.07
C LEU A 291 1.37 18.55 -1.50
N PRO A 292 0.67 17.60 -0.85
CA PRO A 292 0.65 16.20 -1.26
C PRO A 292 0.27 16.07 -2.74
N LYS A 293 0.90 15.11 -3.44
CA LYS A 293 0.52 14.77 -4.82
C LYS A 293 -0.90 14.18 -4.81
N ALA A 294 -1.82 14.79 -5.50
CA ALA A 294 -3.19 14.30 -5.67
C ALA A 294 -3.24 13.39 -6.92
N ILE A 295 -3.14 12.09 -6.71
CA ILE A 295 -2.95 11.06 -7.72
C ILE A 295 -4.32 10.51 -8.14
N VAL A 296 -4.63 10.57 -9.43
CA VAL A 296 -5.92 10.15 -9.98
C VAL A 296 -5.78 8.79 -10.65
N GLN A 297 -6.52 7.80 -10.17
CA GLN A 297 -6.66 6.51 -10.85
C GLN A 297 -8.07 6.33 -11.44
N SER A 298 -8.14 5.54 -12.52
CA SER A 298 -9.38 5.33 -13.27
C SER A 298 -10.20 4.14 -12.76
N GLN A 299 -11.52 4.17 -13.04
CA GLN A 299 -12.41 3.05 -12.71
C GLN A 299 -11.99 1.75 -13.40
N GLY A 300 -11.76 1.79 -14.70
CA GLY A 300 -11.39 0.60 -15.46
C GLY A 300 -9.98 0.10 -15.14
N GLY A 301 -9.02 1.02 -15.00
CA GLY A 301 -7.63 0.66 -14.71
C GLY A 301 -7.50 -0.04 -13.36
N ILE A 302 -8.13 0.50 -12.32
CA ILE A 302 -8.14 -0.11 -10.98
C ILE A 302 -8.92 -1.43 -10.98
N LEU A 303 -10.07 -1.48 -11.64
CA LEU A 303 -10.86 -2.72 -11.72
C LEU A 303 -10.01 -3.89 -12.23
N LEU A 304 -9.34 -3.72 -13.38
CA LEU A 304 -8.54 -4.80 -13.98
C LEU A 304 -7.30 -5.13 -13.14
N GLU A 305 -6.60 -4.10 -12.68
CA GLU A 305 -5.37 -4.27 -11.91
C GLU A 305 -5.65 -4.97 -10.57
N HIS A 306 -6.72 -4.57 -9.85
CA HIS A 306 -7.05 -5.18 -8.58
C HIS A 306 -7.65 -6.58 -8.72
N LEU A 307 -8.41 -6.88 -9.79
CA LEU A 307 -8.83 -8.25 -10.10
C LEU A 307 -7.62 -9.16 -10.33
N LYS A 308 -6.63 -8.71 -11.09
CA LYS A 308 -5.37 -9.43 -11.31
C LYS A 308 -4.63 -9.66 -9.98
N GLN A 309 -4.44 -8.61 -9.19
CA GLN A 309 -3.67 -8.70 -7.95
C GLN A 309 -4.37 -9.53 -6.87
N THR A 310 -5.64 -9.23 -6.59
CA THR A 310 -6.38 -9.93 -5.53
C THR A 310 -6.73 -11.36 -5.96
N GLY A 311 -7.16 -11.57 -7.21
CA GLY A 311 -7.62 -12.87 -7.69
C GLY A 311 -6.51 -13.83 -8.11
N LEU A 312 -5.41 -13.36 -8.72
CA LEU A 312 -4.35 -14.24 -9.21
C LEU A 312 -3.11 -14.22 -8.32
N HIS A 313 -2.68 -13.04 -7.82
CA HIS A 313 -1.48 -12.92 -7.01
C HIS A 313 -1.72 -13.18 -5.52
N LEU A 314 -2.90 -12.86 -4.98
CA LEU A 314 -3.27 -13.18 -3.61
C LEU A 314 -4.25 -14.37 -3.51
N ASP A 315 -4.64 -14.94 -4.64
CA ASP A 315 -5.51 -16.12 -4.77
C ASP A 315 -6.89 -15.98 -4.09
N LEU A 316 -7.38 -14.73 -3.93
CA LEU A 316 -8.65 -14.43 -3.27
C LEU A 316 -9.85 -14.73 -4.15
N GLY A 317 -10.93 -15.19 -3.51
CA GLY A 317 -12.21 -15.42 -4.16
C GLY A 317 -13.36 -15.67 -3.19
N PRO A 318 -14.50 -16.16 -3.66
CA PRO A 318 -15.62 -16.54 -2.81
C PRO A 318 -15.21 -17.52 -1.70
N GLY A 319 -15.62 -17.23 -0.47
CA GLY A 319 -15.27 -18.02 0.72
C GLY A 319 -14.05 -17.50 1.47
N ASP A 320 -13.21 -16.68 0.85
CA ASP A 320 -12.08 -16.05 1.52
C ASP A 320 -12.52 -14.88 2.40
N ARG A 321 -11.76 -14.65 3.47
CA ARG A 321 -11.89 -13.51 4.38
C ARG A 321 -10.60 -12.73 4.37
N PHE A 322 -10.66 -11.58 3.72
CA PHE A 322 -9.51 -10.72 3.47
C PHE A 322 -9.43 -9.61 4.52
N PHE A 323 -8.41 -9.65 5.34
CA PHE A 323 -8.05 -8.60 6.29
C PHE A 323 -6.77 -7.90 5.84
N TRP A 324 -6.75 -6.58 5.94
CA TRP A 324 -5.53 -5.77 5.89
C TRP A 324 -5.62 -4.66 6.93
N TYR A 325 -4.65 -4.63 7.86
CA TYR A 325 -4.59 -3.52 8.79
C TYR A 325 -4.23 -2.24 8.05
N THR A 326 -5.13 -1.27 8.03
CA THR A 326 -5.01 -0.05 7.23
C THR A 326 -5.89 1.06 7.76
N SER A 327 -5.68 2.28 7.24
CA SER A 327 -6.56 3.44 7.44
C SER A 327 -7.07 3.96 6.10
N THR A 328 -8.16 4.71 6.10
CA THR A 328 -8.74 5.30 4.89
C THR A 328 -7.83 6.33 4.19
N GLY A 329 -6.79 6.81 4.88
CA GLY A 329 -5.75 7.66 4.32
C GLY A 329 -4.60 6.93 3.64
N TRP A 330 -4.58 5.59 3.66
CA TRP A 330 -3.55 4.76 3.04
C TRP A 330 -4.13 3.94 1.89
N MET A 331 -3.39 3.85 0.76
CA MET A 331 -3.85 3.13 -0.44
C MET A 331 -4.23 1.65 -0.18
N MET A 332 -3.69 1.03 0.87
CA MET A 332 -4.05 -0.34 1.24
C MET A 332 -5.51 -0.48 1.66
N TRP A 333 -6.18 0.60 2.09
CA TRP A 333 -7.62 0.58 2.30
C TRP A 333 -8.40 0.41 0.98
N ASN A 334 -7.98 1.11 -0.06
CA ASN A 334 -8.57 0.99 -1.39
C ASN A 334 -8.33 -0.43 -1.95
N PHE A 335 -7.14 -0.98 -1.70
CA PHE A 335 -6.79 -2.34 -2.07
C PHE A 335 -7.62 -3.38 -1.30
N LEU A 336 -7.82 -3.20 0.01
CA LEU A 336 -8.70 -4.05 0.84
C LEU A 336 -10.14 -4.05 0.32
N VAL A 337 -10.71 -2.86 0.05
CA VAL A 337 -12.07 -2.73 -0.49
C VAL A 337 -12.21 -3.47 -1.83
N SER A 338 -11.19 -3.48 -2.65
CA SER A 338 -11.18 -4.20 -3.93
C SER A 338 -11.18 -5.74 -3.79
N GLY A 339 -11.01 -6.28 -2.58
CA GLY A 339 -11.30 -7.69 -2.32
C GLY A 339 -12.75 -8.09 -2.64
N LEU A 340 -13.68 -7.14 -2.57
CA LEU A 340 -15.08 -7.33 -2.99
C LEU A 340 -15.21 -7.72 -4.48
N LEU A 341 -14.31 -7.26 -5.34
CA LEU A 341 -14.30 -7.58 -6.78
C LEU A 341 -14.15 -9.07 -7.06
N THR A 342 -13.42 -9.79 -6.22
CA THR A 342 -13.25 -11.25 -6.33
C THR A 342 -14.34 -12.02 -5.59
N GLY A 343 -15.24 -11.31 -4.93
CA GLY A 343 -16.30 -11.87 -4.11
C GLY A 343 -15.83 -12.38 -2.75
N ALA A 344 -14.66 -11.97 -2.29
CA ALA A 344 -14.21 -12.22 -0.93
C ALA A 344 -14.96 -11.36 0.08
N THR A 345 -15.11 -11.84 1.31
CA THR A 345 -15.54 -11.02 2.45
C THR A 345 -14.35 -10.19 2.91
N ILE A 346 -14.50 -8.88 3.03
CA ILE A 346 -13.45 -8.04 3.59
C ILE A 346 -13.67 -7.81 5.08
N VAL A 347 -12.55 -7.75 5.83
CA VAL A 347 -12.56 -7.53 7.28
C VAL A 347 -12.01 -6.15 7.57
N LEU A 348 -12.81 -5.31 8.20
CA LEU A 348 -12.49 -3.94 8.58
C LEU A 348 -12.21 -3.88 10.09
N TYR A 349 -11.14 -3.23 10.47
CA TYR A 349 -10.82 -3.00 11.89
C TYR A 349 -10.57 -1.51 12.13
N ASP A 350 -11.40 -0.91 12.98
CA ASP A 350 -11.24 0.46 13.46
C ASP A 350 -10.63 0.44 14.88
N GLY A 351 -9.30 0.55 14.95
CA GLY A 351 -8.60 0.51 16.23
C GLY A 351 -7.09 0.50 16.10
N SER A 352 -6.43 0.62 17.24
CA SER A 352 -4.98 0.57 17.36
C SER A 352 -4.45 -0.86 17.16
N PRO A 353 -3.35 -1.05 16.43
CA PRO A 353 -2.72 -2.36 16.25
C PRO A 353 -2.07 -2.89 17.54
N GLY A 354 -1.85 -2.01 18.53
CA GLY A 354 -1.20 -2.32 19.80
C GLY A 354 -2.12 -2.22 21.03
N TYR A 355 -3.44 -2.13 20.88
CA TYR A 355 -4.37 -2.04 21.99
C TYR A 355 -5.39 -3.20 22.01
N PRO A 356 -5.63 -3.85 23.18
CA PRO A 356 -5.04 -3.59 24.49
C PRO A 356 -3.56 -4.04 24.59
N ASP A 357 -3.08 -4.84 23.66
CA ASP A 357 -1.71 -5.29 23.49
C ASP A 357 -1.41 -5.59 22.02
N ILE A 358 -0.14 -5.91 21.71
CA ILE A 358 0.34 -6.09 20.34
C ILE A 358 -0.32 -7.27 19.60
N SER A 359 -1.04 -8.17 20.27
CA SER A 359 -1.75 -9.29 19.64
C SER A 359 -3.11 -8.87 19.05
N ALA A 360 -3.50 -7.59 19.11
CA ALA A 360 -4.81 -7.10 18.71
C ALA A 360 -5.19 -7.52 17.27
N GLN A 361 -4.29 -7.36 16.29
CA GLN A 361 -4.58 -7.77 14.91
C GLN A 361 -4.75 -9.30 14.77
N TRP A 362 -4.00 -10.10 15.51
CA TRP A 362 -4.11 -11.56 15.49
C TRP A 362 -5.44 -12.03 16.09
N ARG A 363 -5.93 -11.35 17.14
CA ARG A 363 -7.29 -11.60 17.66
C ARG A 363 -8.38 -11.26 16.65
N VAL A 364 -8.20 -10.19 15.85
CA VAL A 364 -9.11 -9.92 14.73
C VAL A 364 -9.13 -11.09 13.75
N ALA A 365 -7.97 -11.65 13.41
CA ALA A 365 -7.89 -12.78 12.50
C ALA A 365 -8.60 -14.03 13.06
N GLU A 366 -8.39 -14.36 14.33
CA GLU A 366 -9.10 -15.45 15.01
C GLU A 366 -10.61 -15.24 14.99
N GLN A 367 -11.10 -14.08 15.49
CA GLN A 367 -12.52 -13.81 15.63
C GLN A 367 -13.27 -13.80 14.30
N THR A 368 -12.62 -13.39 13.23
CA THR A 368 -13.23 -13.32 11.91
C THR A 368 -12.97 -14.54 11.05
N GLY A 369 -12.10 -15.46 11.46
CA GLY A 369 -11.66 -16.59 10.64
C GLY A 369 -11.00 -16.09 9.35
N THR A 370 -10.16 -15.08 9.46
CA THR A 370 -9.41 -14.49 8.34
C THR A 370 -8.59 -15.55 7.60
N THR A 371 -8.68 -15.59 6.26
CA THR A 371 -7.90 -16.51 5.42
C THR A 371 -6.63 -15.87 4.87
N LEU A 372 -6.69 -14.57 4.56
CA LEU A 372 -5.54 -13.75 4.18
C LEU A 372 -5.39 -12.59 5.14
N PHE A 373 -4.27 -12.58 5.86
CA PHE A 373 -3.92 -11.57 6.85
C PHE A 373 -2.88 -10.60 6.30
N GLY A 374 -3.27 -9.36 6.06
CA GLY A 374 -2.39 -8.29 5.58
C GLY A 374 -1.99 -7.31 6.69
N THR A 375 -0.70 -7.02 6.78
CA THR A 375 -0.16 -6.08 7.78
C THR A 375 1.10 -5.38 7.29
N SER A 376 1.71 -4.54 8.14
CA SER A 376 3.02 -3.93 7.85
C SER A 376 4.17 -4.81 8.34
N ALA A 377 5.32 -4.73 7.65
CA ALA A 377 6.55 -5.36 8.13
C ALA A 377 6.94 -4.85 9.54
N ALA A 378 6.70 -3.58 9.83
CA ALA A 378 6.96 -2.99 11.15
C ALA A 378 6.15 -3.67 12.26
N TYR A 379 4.88 -4.00 12.02
CA TYR A 379 4.05 -4.74 12.98
C TYR A 379 4.59 -6.14 13.26
N VAL A 380 5.00 -6.87 12.21
CA VAL A 380 5.61 -8.21 12.37
C VAL A 380 6.86 -8.14 13.27
N ILE A 381 7.72 -7.15 13.05
CA ILE A 381 8.93 -6.96 13.87
C ILE A 381 8.59 -6.53 15.30
N ALA A 382 7.56 -5.71 15.48
CA ALA A 382 7.09 -5.34 16.82
C ALA A 382 6.55 -6.57 17.59
N CYS A 383 5.77 -7.44 16.94
CA CYS A 383 5.31 -8.71 17.51
C CYS A 383 6.48 -9.61 17.93
N ARG A 384 7.48 -9.76 17.04
CA ARG A 384 8.69 -10.54 17.34
C ARG A 384 9.43 -9.97 18.56
N LYS A 385 9.63 -8.64 18.62
CA LYS A 385 10.30 -7.96 19.75
C LYS A 385 9.52 -8.10 21.07
N ALA A 386 8.19 -8.19 20.99
CA ALA A 386 7.32 -8.42 22.14
C ALA A 386 7.24 -9.91 22.56
N GLU A 387 7.95 -10.79 21.86
CA GLU A 387 8.04 -12.23 22.14
C GLU A 387 6.65 -12.91 22.23
N ILE A 388 5.67 -12.47 21.42
CA ILE A 388 4.36 -13.11 21.37
C ILE A 388 4.39 -14.35 20.45
N HIS A 389 3.48 -15.29 20.71
CA HIS A 389 3.38 -16.56 19.99
C HIS A 389 1.95 -16.77 19.43
N PRO A 390 1.56 -16.05 18.35
CA PRO A 390 0.17 -16.02 17.91
C PRO A 390 -0.40 -17.39 17.56
N GLY A 391 0.35 -18.23 16.87
CA GLY A 391 -0.11 -19.58 16.47
C GLY A 391 -0.24 -20.57 17.61
N ARG A 392 0.38 -20.29 18.77
CA ARG A 392 0.22 -21.08 19.99
C ARG A 392 -0.95 -20.58 20.82
N ASP A 393 -1.13 -19.26 20.90
CA ASP A 393 -1.99 -18.60 21.87
C ASP A 393 -3.40 -18.34 21.33
N LEU A 394 -3.59 -18.42 19.98
CA LEU A 394 -4.85 -18.14 19.27
C LEU A 394 -5.12 -19.23 18.21
N ASP A 395 -6.39 -19.42 17.84
CA ASP A 395 -6.77 -20.28 16.73
C ASP A 395 -6.64 -19.54 15.38
N LEU A 396 -5.48 -19.65 14.77
CA LEU A 396 -5.17 -19.10 13.46
C LEU A 396 -5.22 -20.13 12.33
N SER A 397 -5.90 -21.27 12.54
CA SER A 397 -5.98 -22.37 11.55
C SER A 397 -6.59 -21.97 10.21
N SER A 398 -7.38 -20.89 10.19
CA SER A 398 -7.93 -20.31 8.95
C SER A 398 -6.91 -19.48 8.15
N VAL A 399 -5.82 -19.00 8.78
CA VAL A 399 -4.85 -18.11 8.14
C VAL A 399 -3.92 -18.90 7.23
N GLY A 400 -4.21 -18.93 5.95
CA GLY A 400 -3.39 -19.59 4.93
C GLY A 400 -2.33 -18.70 4.29
N CYS A 401 -2.44 -17.38 4.47
CA CYS A 401 -1.52 -16.40 3.91
C CYS A 401 -1.32 -15.20 4.85
N VAL A 402 -0.07 -14.79 5.05
CA VAL A 402 0.29 -13.49 5.63
C VAL A 402 0.94 -12.62 4.57
N ALA A 403 0.33 -11.49 4.27
CA ALA A 403 0.86 -10.51 3.33
C ALA A 403 1.45 -9.30 4.07
N THR A 404 2.60 -8.80 3.60
CA THR A 404 3.28 -7.65 4.23
C THR A 404 3.66 -6.59 3.21
N THR A 405 3.59 -5.32 3.64
CA THR A 405 4.03 -4.17 2.85
C THR A 405 4.40 -2.98 3.75
N GLY A 406 4.70 -1.84 3.13
CA GLY A 406 5.01 -0.58 3.82
C GLY A 406 6.52 -0.36 3.99
N SER A 407 7.26 -1.41 4.27
CA SER A 407 8.72 -1.50 4.23
C SER A 407 9.13 -2.93 3.87
N PRO A 408 10.38 -3.19 3.46
CA PRO A 408 10.87 -4.55 3.29
C PRO A 408 10.70 -5.37 4.58
N LEU A 409 10.19 -6.58 4.48
CA LEU A 409 10.17 -7.51 5.61
C LEU A 409 11.59 -8.07 5.80
N PRO A 410 12.24 -7.85 6.96
CA PRO A 410 13.59 -8.38 7.17
C PRO A 410 13.58 -9.91 7.30
N PRO A 411 14.72 -10.58 7.05
CA PRO A 411 14.86 -12.04 7.12
C PRO A 411 14.32 -12.66 8.41
N ASP A 412 14.54 -12.02 9.54
CA ASP A 412 14.04 -12.49 10.84
C ASP A 412 12.53 -12.42 10.97
N GLY A 413 11.88 -11.48 10.26
CA GLY A 413 10.42 -11.40 10.18
C GLY A 413 9.82 -12.59 9.43
N PHE A 414 10.44 -13.02 8.32
CA PHE A 414 10.01 -14.22 7.59
C PHE A 414 10.09 -15.47 8.47
N ARG A 415 11.21 -15.67 9.18
CA ARG A 415 11.40 -16.82 10.07
C ARG A 415 10.39 -16.79 11.22
N TRP A 416 10.21 -15.62 11.85
CA TRP A 416 9.27 -15.47 12.95
C TRP A 416 7.83 -15.82 12.53
N LEU A 417 7.38 -15.37 11.36
CA LEU A 417 6.05 -15.73 10.86
C LEU A 417 5.91 -17.25 10.67
N HIS A 418 6.93 -17.90 10.13
CA HIS A 418 6.94 -19.35 9.94
C HIS A 418 6.96 -20.13 11.27
N ASP A 419 7.75 -19.66 12.24
CA ASP A 419 7.97 -20.37 13.50
C ASP A 419 6.83 -20.11 14.50
N GLU A 420 6.25 -18.89 14.52
CA GLU A 420 5.33 -18.47 15.58
C GLU A 420 3.86 -18.32 15.12
N VAL A 421 3.59 -18.33 13.82
CA VAL A 421 2.21 -18.30 13.30
C VAL A 421 1.80 -19.66 12.78
N ALA A 422 2.44 -20.17 11.73
CA ALA A 422 2.20 -21.51 11.22
C ALA A 422 3.34 -21.97 10.29
N ALA A 423 3.76 -23.22 10.42
CA ALA A 423 4.83 -23.80 9.60
C ALA A 423 4.45 -23.96 8.10
N ASP A 424 3.17 -24.17 7.78
CA ASP A 424 2.67 -24.20 6.41
C ASP A 424 1.99 -22.85 6.05
N LEU A 425 2.72 -21.76 6.25
CA LEU A 425 2.24 -20.41 6.00
C LEU A 425 2.84 -19.84 4.71
N TRP A 426 1.97 -19.47 3.78
CA TRP A 426 2.42 -18.66 2.64
C TRP A 426 2.66 -17.20 3.04
N ILE A 427 3.90 -16.74 2.91
CA ILE A 427 4.27 -15.33 3.19
C ILE A 427 4.34 -14.58 1.86
N ALA A 428 3.37 -13.69 1.64
CA ALA A 428 3.25 -12.88 0.43
C ALA A 428 3.70 -11.43 0.71
N SER A 429 5.02 -11.20 0.81
CA SER A 429 5.55 -9.83 0.86
C SER A 429 5.34 -9.15 -0.48
N VAL A 430 4.86 -7.88 -0.48
CA VAL A 430 4.54 -7.14 -1.70
C VAL A 430 5.19 -5.77 -1.71
N SER A 431 5.65 -5.34 -2.89
CA SER A 431 6.18 -4.00 -3.15
C SER A 431 5.42 -3.34 -4.28
N GLY A 432 5.00 -2.11 -4.03
CA GLY A 432 4.25 -1.28 -4.96
C GLY A 432 4.18 0.15 -4.46
N GLY A 433 3.23 0.94 -4.97
CA GLY A 433 3.11 2.34 -4.57
C GLY A 433 1.69 2.87 -4.60
N THR A 434 1.47 3.91 -3.79
CA THR A 434 0.25 4.72 -3.87
C THR A 434 0.02 5.23 -5.30
N ASP A 435 1.10 5.46 -6.02
CA ASP A 435 1.14 6.02 -7.36
C ASP A 435 0.34 5.15 -8.35
N VAL A 436 0.55 3.84 -8.34
CA VAL A 436 -0.21 2.88 -9.17
C VAL A 436 -1.35 2.20 -8.42
N CYS A 437 -1.48 2.45 -7.13
CA CYS A 437 -2.42 1.78 -6.22
C CYS A 437 -2.40 0.25 -6.37
N SER A 438 -1.22 -0.33 -6.57
CA SER A 438 -0.99 -1.75 -6.86
C SER A 438 0.44 -2.16 -6.52
N CYS A 439 0.80 -3.40 -6.88
CA CYS A 439 2.12 -3.98 -6.67
C CYS A 439 2.88 -4.16 -7.99
N PHE A 440 4.21 -3.97 -7.95
CA PHE A 440 5.12 -4.29 -9.06
C PHE A 440 5.70 -5.69 -8.91
N ALA A 441 5.95 -6.11 -7.67
CA ALA A 441 6.42 -7.45 -7.32
C ALA A 441 5.71 -7.92 -6.06
N GLY A 442 5.51 -9.23 -5.92
CA GLY A 442 4.77 -9.73 -4.76
C GLY A 442 4.56 -11.22 -4.71
N GLY A 443 3.45 -11.61 -4.08
CA GLY A 443 3.07 -12.99 -3.88
C GLY A 443 2.71 -13.70 -5.18
N VAL A 444 3.10 -14.98 -5.25
CA VAL A 444 2.70 -15.91 -6.31
C VAL A 444 2.38 -17.25 -5.64
N PRO A 445 1.11 -17.67 -5.62
CA PRO A 445 0.67 -18.82 -4.81
C PRO A 445 1.31 -20.16 -5.21
N THR A 446 1.92 -20.23 -6.38
CA THR A 446 2.53 -21.43 -6.94
C THR A 446 4.06 -21.46 -6.82
N LEU A 447 4.68 -20.42 -6.25
CA LEU A 447 6.13 -20.32 -6.12
C LEU A 447 6.62 -20.43 -4.67
N PRO A 448 7.84 -20.93 -4.45
CA PRO A 448 8.44 -20.97 -3.13
C PRO A 448 8.75 -19.56 -2.59
N VAL A 449 8.77 -19.43 -1.26
CA VAL A 449 9.17 -18.24 -0.53
C VAL A 449 10.62 -18.35 -0.10
N HIS A 450 11.44 -17.39 -0.48
CA HIS A 450 12.82 -17.24 -0.01
C HIS A 450 12.90 -16.09 1.01
N VAL A 451 13.69 -16.28 2.05
CA VAL A 451 13.86 -15.29 3.12
C VAL A 451 14.43 -13.98 2.57
N GLY A 452 13.74 -12.86 2.85
CA GLY A 452 14.16 -11.52 2.40
C GLY A 452 13.88 -11.20 0.93
N GLU A 453 13.18 -12.08 0.20
CA GLU A 453 12.89 -11.89 -1.22
C GLU A 453 11.38 -11.88 -1.49
N LEU A 454 10.94 -11.04 -2.42
CA LEU A 454 9.61 -11.11 -3.02
C LEU A 454 9.63 -12.20 -4.10
N GLN A 455 8.54 -12.97 -4.22
CA GLN A 455 8.55 -14.19 -5.04
C GLN A 455 8.78 -13.95 -6.53
N ALA A 456 8.21 -12.88 -7.12
CA ALA A 456 8.41 -12.52 -8.52
C ALA A 456 7.87 -11.11 -8.85
N PRO A 457 8.22 -10.53 -10.02
CA PRO A 457 7.45 -9.45 -10.66
C PRO A 457 6.00 -9.88 -10.90
N CYS A 458 5.06 -8.95 -10.78
CA CYS A 458 3.64 -9.23 -11.02
C CYS A 458 3.33 -9.39 -12.52
N LEU A 459 2.35 -10.20 -12.87
CA LEU A 459 1.86 -10.33 -14.25
C LEU A 459 1.47 -8.97 -14.83
N GLY A 460 1.76 -8.76 -16.10
CA GLY A 460 1.49 -7.51 -16.79
C GLY A 460 2.39 -6.34 -16.40
N THR A 461 3.44 -6.58 -15.61
CA THR A 461 4.39 -5.55 -15.15
C THR A 461 5.80 -5.93 -15.56
N ASP A 462 6.37 -5.24 -16.55
CA ASP A 462 7.77 -5.41 -16.96
C ASP A 462 8.70 -4.64 -16.02
N LEU A 463 8.88 -5.22 -14.82
CA LEU A 463 9.75 -4.69 -13.78
C LEU A 463 11.20 -5.05 -14.08
N GLN A 464 12.06 -4.05 -14.10
CA GLN A 464 13.50 -4.22 -14.30
C GLN A 464 14.30 -3.43 -13.26
N ALA A 465 15.54 -3.86 -13.00
CA ALA A 465 16.54 -3.10 -12.27
C ALA A 465 17.49 -2.46 -13.28
N TRP A 466 17.63 -1.13 -13.28
CA TRP A 466 18.50 -0.43 -14.22
C TRP A 466 19.69 0.24 -13.54
N ASP A 467 20.84 0.17 -14.20
CA ASP A 467 22.02 0.93 -13.79
C ASP A 467 21.88 2.45 -14.10
N ALA A 468 22.85 3.24 -13.67
CA ALA A 468 22.83 4.69 -13.89
C ALA A 468 22.92 5.09 -15.39
N GLN A 469 23.26 4.16 -16.27
CA GLN A 469 23.31 4.34 -17.72
C GLN A 469 22.01 3.90 -18.41
N GLY A 470 20.98 3.48 -17.65
CA GLY A 470 19.71 3.03 -18.18
C GLY A 470 19.77 1.63 -18.82
N ARG A 471 20.66 0.76 -18.36
CA ARG A 471 20.78 -0.61 -18.84
C ARG A 471 20.26 -1.58 -17.78
N PRO A 472 19.50 -2.62 -18.17
CA PRO A 472 19.03 -3.63 -17.23
C PRO A 472 20.20 -4.41 -16.63
N VAL A 473 20.11 -4.68 -15.32
CA VAL A 473 21.07 -5.48 -14.55
C VAL A 473 20.35 -6.60 -13.80
N VAL A 474 21.05 -7.72 -13.60
CA VAL A 474 20.55 -8.90 -12.85
C VAL A 474 21.60 -9.27 -11.82
N ASP A 475 21.16 -9.70 -10.62
CA ASP A 475 22.02 -9.97 -9.45
C ASP A 475 22.85 -8.75 -9.00
N GLU A 476 22.49 -7.57 -9.45
CA GLU A 476 23.08 -6.28 -9.09
C GLU A 476 21.98 -5.31 -8.65
N VAL A 477 22.36 -4.33 -7.80
CA VAL A 477 21.42 -3.29 -7.36
C VAL A 477 21.21 -2.28 -8.48
N GLY A 478 19.96 -2.04 -8.83
CA GLY A 478 19.55 -1.06 -9.83
C GLY A 478 18.30 -0.28 -9.42
N GLU A 479 18.01 0.80 -10.13
CA GLU A 479 16.79 1.58 -9.99
C GLU A 479 15.59 0.74 -10.47
N LEU A 480 14.52 0.69 -9.65
CA LEU A 480 13.27 0.06 -10.04
C LEU A 480 12.63 0.86 -11.17
N VAL A 481 12.51 0.23 -12.32
CA VAL A 481 11.78 0.78 -13.47
C VAL A 481 10.71 -0.19 -13.95
N VAL A 482 9.66 0.38 -14.60
CA VAL A 482 8.64 -0.39 -15.31
C VAL A 482 8.64 0.11 -16.76
N THR A 483 8.89 -0.81 -17.70
CA THR A 483 9.13 -0.47 -19.10
C THR A 483 7.89 -0.63 -20.00
N ASN A 484 6.77 -1.13 -19.44
CA ASN A 484 5.48 -1.21 -20.11
C ASN A 484 4.38 -0.47 -19.33
N PRO A 485 3.33 0.01 -19.99
CA PRO A 485 2.22 0.65 -19.29
C PRO A 485 1.39 -0.35 -18.49
N MET A 486 0.93 0.08 -17.30
CA MET A 486 -0.05 -0.63 -16.49
C MET A 486 -1.38 0.12 -16.51
N PRO A 487 -2.55 -0.56 -16.56
CA PRO A 487 -3.85 0.11 -16.56
C PRO A 487 -4.10 1.00 -15.34
N SER A 488 -3.51 0.70 -14.20
CA SER A 488 -3.64 1.47 -12.95
C SER A 488 -2.64 2.61 -12.82
N MET A 489 -1.74 2.83 -13.77
CA MET A 489 -0.93 4.05 -13.79
C MET A 489 -1.83 5.27 -13.73
N PRO A 490 -1.43 6.34 -13.01
CA PRO A 490 -2.28 7.52 -12.85
C PRO A 490 -2.74 8.10 -14.18
N VAL A 491 -4.02 8.43 -14.29
CA VAL A 491 -4.53 9.18 -15.44
C VAL A 491 -3.87 10.56 -15.50
N ARG A 492 -3.69 11.17 -14.33
CA ARG A 492 -3.04 12.47 -14.13
C ARG A 492 -2.84 12.74 -12.64
N PHE A 493 -2.12 13.79 -12.33
CA PHE A 493 -2.28 14.46 -11.02
C PHE A 493 -3.40 15.48 -11.10
N TRP A 494 -4.16 15.64 -10.02
CA TRP A 494 -5.12 16.73 -9.91
C TRP A 494 -4.35 18.05 -9.83
N ASN A 495 -4.85 19.10 -10.49
CA ASN A 495 -4.18 20.39 -10.58
C ASN A 495 -2.73 20.36 -11.14
N ASP A 496 -2.52 19.53 -12.17
CA ASP A 496 -1.26 19.46 -12.93
C ASP A 496 -1.50 19.77 -14.43
N PRO A 497 -1.75 21.04 -14.79
CA PRO A 497 -1.99 21.43 -16.17
C PRO A 497 -0.83 21.02 -17.09
N GLY A 498 -1.16 20.28 -18.14
CA GLY A 498 -0.16 19.76 -19.08
C GLY A 498 0.69 18.61 -18.54
N GLY A 499 0.44 18.07 -17.34
CA GLY A 499 1.12 16.90 -16.79
C GLY A 499 2.61 17.10 -16.50
N VAL A 500 3.02 18.30 -16.15
CA VAL A 500 4.44 18.63 -15.91
C VAL A 500 4.97 17.89 -14.70
N ARG A 501 4.30 18.01 -13.55
CA ARG A 501 4.69 17.34 -12.30
C ARG A 501 4.63 15.82 -12.42
N TYR A 502 3.68 15.31 -13.20
CA TYR A 502 3.55 13.87 -13.47
C TYR A 502 4.78 13.35 -14.23
N ARG A 503 5.19 14.02 -15.32
CA ARG A 503 6.38 13.65 -16.07
C ARG A 503 7.66 13.78 -15.24
N GLU A 504 7.84 14.87 -14.52
CA GLU A 504 8.99 15.07 -13.61
C GLU A 504 9.09 13.97 -12.54
N SER A 505 7.94 13.51 -12.02
CA SER A 505 7.93 12.49 -10.97
C SER A 505 8.40 11.11 -11.41
N TYR A 506 8.10 10.71 -12.66
CA TYR A 506 8.30 9.31 -13.08
C TYR A 506 9.09 9.14 -14.37
N PHE A 507 9.20 10.16 -15.22
CA PHE A 507 9.74 10.02 -16.59
C PHE A 507 10.88 10.99 -16.92
N GLU A 508 11.32 11.82 -15.96
CA GLU A 508 12.40 12.79 -16.19
C GLU A 508 13.75 12.07 -16.36
N MET A 509 14.04 11.08 -15.50
CA MET A 509 15.31 10.36 -15.51
C MET A 509 15.45 9.44 -16.73
N PHE A 510 14.37 8.72 -17.06
CA PHE A 510 14.31 7.80 -18.18
C PHE A 510 13.06 8.09 -19.02
N PRO A 511 13.17 8.90 -20.09
CA PRO A 511 12.03 9.24 -20.93
C PRO A 511 11.31 8.01 -21.48
N GLY A 512 9.99 7.95 -21.27
CA GLY A 512 9.17 6.82 -21.70
C GLY A 512 9.22 5.57 -20.83
N VAL A 513 9.96 5.60 -19.71
CA VAL A 513 10.07 4.50 -18.75
C VAL A 513 9.72 5.00 -17.35
N TRP A 514 8.82 4.29 -16.67
CA TRP A 514 8.43 4.62 -15.32
C TRP A 514 9.55 4.34 -14.33
N ARG A 515 10.05 5.37 -13.66
CA ARG A 515 10.96 5.26 -12.53
C ARG A 515 10.18 5.35 -11.22
N HIS A 516 10.30 4.35 -10.36
CA HIS A 516 9.53 4.35 -9.10
C HIS A 516 10.25 5.05 -7.95
N GLY A 517 11.57 5.01 -7.95
CA GLY A 517 12.36 5.62 -6.88
C GLY A 517 12.70 4.63 -5.76
N ASP A 518 12.84 3.35 -6.08
CA ASP A 518 13.32 2.29 -5.19
C ASP A 518 14.57 1.62 -5.76
N TRP A 519 15.49 1.22 -4.88
CA TRP A 519 16.58 0.32 -5.24
C TRP A 519 16.12 -1.12 -5.09
N ILE A 520 16.37 -1.92 -6.12
CA ILE A 520 16.06 -3.34 -6.14
C ILE A 520 17.22 -4.16 -6.67
N THR A 521 17.22 -5.45 -6.34
CA THR A 521 17.93 -6.48 -7.10
C THR A 521 16.89 -7.41 -7.71
N LEU A 522 16.90 -7.52 -9.05
CA LEU A 522 16.24 -8.61 -9.76
C LEU A 522 17.23 -9.76 -9.81
N THR A 523 16.91 -10.86 -9.13
CA THR A 523 17.84 -12.00 -9.08
C THR A 523 17.74 -12.88 -10.33
N SER A 524 18.78 -13.61 -10.63
CA SER A 524 18.79 -14.61 -11.72
C SER A 524 17.77 -15.74 -11.52
N ARG A 525 17.21 -15.88 -10.31
CA ARG A 525 16.08 -16.77 -10.01
C ARG A 525 14.73 -16.16 -10.37
N GLY A 526 14.67 -14.88 -10.74
CA GLY A 526 13.43 -14.13 -10.99
C GLY A 526 12.72 -13.65 -9.74
N THR A 527 13.37 -13.63 -8.56
CA THR A 527 12.89 -13.00 -7.33
C THR A 527 13.34 -11.55 -7.23
N VAL A 528 12.72 -10.76 -6.35
CA VAL A 528 13.03 -9.34 -6.20
C VAL A 528 13.41 -9.05 -4.75
N ILE A 529 14.53 -8.35 -4.57
CA ILE A 529 14.97 -7.83 -3.27
C ILE A 529 14.81 -6.32 -3.27
N ILE A 530 14.15 -5.77 -2.26
CA ILE A 530 13.97 -4.32 -2.10
C ILE A 530 15.01 -3.81 -1.10
N HIS A 531 15.82 -2.84 -1.51
CA HIS A 531 16.87 -2.24 -0.68
C HIS A 531 16.45 -0.89 -0.05
N GLY A 532 15.28 -0.38 -0.40
CA GLY A 532 14.75 0.90 0.09
C GLY A 532 14.63 1.96 -1.00
N ARG A 533 14.36 3.19 -0.58
CA ARG A 533 14.13 4.33 -1.50
C ARG A 533 15.42 4.78 -2.17
N SER A 534 15.36 5.05 -3.48
CA SER A 534 16.51 5.57 -4.22
C SER A 534 16.72 7.09 -4.05
N ASP A 535 15.67 7.80 -3.65
CA ASP A 535 15.73 9.23 -3.31
C ASP A 535 16.31 9.51 -1.91
N SER A 536 16.34 8.50 -1.02
CA SER A 536 17.03 8.53 0.29
C SER A 536 18.37 7.79 0.29
N THR A 537 18.86 7.40 -0.87
CA THR A 537 20.06 6.56 -1.03
C THR A 537 21.30 7.14 -0.37
N LEU A 538 22.03 6.28 0.32
CA LEU A 538 23.37 6.55 0.81
C LEU A 538 24.38 6.33 -0.32
N ASN A 539 25.22 7.32 -0.61
CA ASN A 539 26.25 7.22 -1.65
C ASN A 539 27.61 7.61 -1.10
N ARG A 540 28.36 6.64 -0.60
CA ARG A 540 29.67 6.89 0.00
C ARG A 540 30.80 6.44 -0.92
N GLY A 541 31.52 7.41 -1.46
CA GLY A 541 32.66 7.14 -2.35
C GLY A 541 32.26 6.35 -3.61
N GLY A 542 31.11 6.66 -4.20
CA GLY A 542 30.59 6.01 -5.41
C GLY A 542 29.90 4.67 -5.19
N VAL A 543 29.89 4.17 -3.94
CA VAL A 543 29.12 2.96 -3.59
C VAL A 543 27.75 3.36 -3.06
N ARG A 544 26.73 2.89 -3.74
CA ARG A 544 25.32 3.04 -3.34
C ARG A 544 24.98 1.98 -2.31
N MET A 545 24.28 2.39 -1.24
CA MET A 545 23.93 1.55 -0.11
C MET A 545 22.46 1.79 0.25
N GLY A 546 21.72 0.72 0.53
CA GLY A 546 20.37 0.78 1.05
C GLY A 546 20.36 1.18 2.53
N SER A 547 19.47 2.08 2.93
CA SER A 547 19.27 2.37 4.35
C SER A 547 18.70 1.16 5.09
N ALA A 548 17.87 0.35 4.43
CA ALA A 548 17.28 -0.86 4.99
C ALA A 548 18.33 -1.88 5.47
N ASP A 549 19.44 -2.04 4.75
CA ASP A 549 20.52 -2.96 5.12
C ASP A 549 21.15 -2.56 6.47
N ILE A 550 21.31 -1.25 6.68
CA ILE A 550 21.84 -0.70 7.93
C ILE A 550 20.85 -0.91 9.08
N TYR A 551 19.57 -0.65 8.85
CA TYR A 551 18.53 -0.85 9.86
C TYR A 551 18.45 -2.30 10.30
N GLU A 552 18.50 -3.24 9.36
CA GLU A 552 18.47 -4.67 9.66
C GLU A 552 19.59 -5.10 10.62
N VAL A 553 20.81 -4.62 10.41
CA VAL A 553 21.95 -4.96 11.26
C VAL A 553 21.87 -4.27 12.62
N VAL A 554 21.56 -2.98 12.64
CA VAL A 554 21.60 -2.16 13.85
C VAL A 554 20.46 -2.50 14.81
N GLU A 555 19.27 -2.75 14.31
CA GLU A 555 18.09 -3.03 15.13
C GLU A 555 18.01 -4.46 15.66
N ARG A 556 18.95 -5.32 15.29
CA ARG A 556 19.20 -6.60 15.97
C ARG A 556 19.90 -6.45 17.32
N LEU A 557 20.53 -5.31 17.57
CA LEU A 557 21.13 -5.05 18.87
C LEU A 557 20.02 -4.77 19.89
N PRO A 558 19.97 -5.49 21.02
CA PRO A 558 18.85 -5.39 21.96
C PRO A 558 18.72 -4.02 22.62
N GLU A 559 19.80 -3.25 22.66
CA GLU A 559 19.81 -1.90 23.21
C GLU A 559 19.25 -0.85 22.25
N ILE A 560 19.04 -1.18 20.97
CA ILE A 560 18.53 -0.26 19.96
C ILE A 560 17.09 -0.62 19.64
N ARG A 561 16.19 0.33 19.91
CA ARG A 561 14.77 0.17 19.59
C ARG A 561 14.50 0.44 18.11
N GLU A 562 15.09 1.51 17.58
CA GLU A 562 14.89 1.94 16.21
C GLU A 562 16.06 2.79 15.73
N SER A 563 16.27 2.87 14.40
CA SER A 563 17.37 3.62 13.80
C SER A 563 16.96 4.35 12.52
N LEU A 564 17.69 5.45 12.21
CA LEU A 564 17.54 6.24 10.99
C LEU A 564 18.92 6.67 10.49
N VAL A 565 19.29 6.30 9.28
CA VAL A 565 20.53 6.73 8.65
C VAL A 565 20.25 7.72 7.54
N ILE A 566 21.03 8.81 7.49
CA ILE A 566 20.90 9.86 6.48
C ILE A 566 22.27 10.09 5.84
N GLY A 567 22.29 10.24 4.52
CA GLY A 567 23.49 10.62 3.77
C GLY A 567 23.40 12.07 3.29
N ILE A 568 24.37 12.89 3.67
CA ILE A 568 24.40 14.32 3.35
C ILE A 568 25.71 14.66 2.65
N GLU A 569 25.59 15.14 1.42
CA GLU A 569 26.70 15.71 0.68
C GLU A 569 27.08 17.06 1.29
N GLN A 570 28.36 17.25 1.58
CA GLN A 570 28.88 18.47 2.17
C GLN A 570 29.34 19.45 1.07
N PRO A 571 29.31 20.78 1.30
CA PRO A 571 29.73 21.78 0.31
C PRO A 571 31.20 21.65 -0.13
N ASP A 572 32.05 21.06 0.70
CA ASP A 572 33.47 20.80 0.43
C ASP A 572 33.74 19.51 -0.37
N GLY A 573 32.66 18.83 -0.83
CA GLY A 573 32.73 17.54 -1.51
C GLY A 573 32.84 16.34 -0.57
N GLY A 574 32.80 16.57 0.75
CA GLY A 574 32.71 15.53 1.76
C GLY A 574 31.32 14.88 1.79
N TYR A 575 31.22 13.78 2.55
CA TYR A 575 29.97 13.08 2.78
C TYR A 575 29.81 12.75 4.26
N TRP A 576 28.71 13.20 4.86
CA TRP A 576 28.39 12.94 6.26
C TRP A 576 27.24 11.95 6.35
N MET A 577 27.46 10.86 7.04
CA MET A 577 26.49 9.76 7.20
C MET A 577 26.25 9.49 8.69
N PRO A 578 25.40 10.28 9.36
CA PRO A 578 24.96 10.00 10.72
C PRO A 578 24.00 8.82 10.77
N LEU A 579 24.11 8.04 11.83
CA LEU A 579 23.11 7.06 12.25
C LEU A 579 22.46 7.56 13.53
N PHE A 580 21.18 7.89 13.45
CA PHE A 580 20.36 8.25 14.59
C PHE A 580 19.75 6.99 15.19
N VAL A 581 19.74 6.87 16.52
CA VAL A 581 19.24 5.71 17.22
C VAL A 581 18.32 6.11 18.37
N THR A 582 17.22 5.39 18.54
CA THR A 582 16.45 5.39 19.78
C THR A 582 16.81 4.16 20.58
N LEU A 583 16.95 4.31 21.89
CA LEU A 583 17.39 3.23 22.76
C LEU A 583 16.21 2.49 23.39
N ALA A 584 16.42 1.22 23.71
CA ALA A 584 15.55 0.45 24.58
C ALA A 584 15.59 0.99 26.02
N ASP A 585 14.54 0.71 26.80
CA ASP A 585 14.42 1.21 28.16
C ASP A 585 15.61 0.77 29.04
N GLY A 586 16.25 1.76 29.67
CA GLY A 586 17.42 1.53 30.52
C GLY A 586 18.75 1.35 29.76
N ALA A 587 18.76 1.35 28.44
CA ALA A 587 19.98 1.34 27.65
C ALA A 587 20.62 2.75 27.61
N VAL A 588 21.95 2.79 27.43
CA VAL A 588 22.73 4.03 27.33
C VAL A 588 23.62 3.94 26.11
N LEU A 589 23.65 5.00 25.30
CA LEU A 589 24.56 5.09 24.15
C LEU A 589 25.96 5.50 24.62
N ASP A 590 26.70 4.53 25.15
CA ASP A 590 28.11 4.68 25.51
C ASP A 590 29.05 4.33 24.33
N ASP A 591 30.34 4.49 24.53
CA ASP A 591 31.31 4.17 23.48
C ASP A 591 31.35 2.68 23.16
N ALA A 592 31.05 1.82 24.13
CA ALA A 592 31.00 0.36 23.90
C ALA A 592 29.85 -0.02 22.98
N LEU A 593 28.67 0.60 23.13
CA LEU A 593 27.55 0.37 22.22
C LEU A 593 27.81 0.96 20.82
N ARG A 594 28.39 2.18 20.74
CA ARG A 594 28.83 2.76 19.46
C ARG A 594 29.80 1.86 18.70
N ASP A 595 30.76 1.28 19.40
CA ASP A 595 31.76 0.38 18.81
C ASP A 595 31.13 -0.94 18.37
N ARG A 596 30.18 -1.49 19.12
CA ARG A 596 29.41 -2.69 18.70
C ARG A 596 28.59 -2.42 17.45
N VAL A 597 27.90 -1.28 17.35
CA VAL A 597 27.17 -0.86 16.13
C VAL A 597 28.12 -0.83 14.93
N ARG A 598 29.26 -0.14 15.06
CA ARG A 598 30.26 -0.03 13.99
C ARG A 598 30.86 -1.40 13.62
N ALA A 599 31.12 -2.24 14.60
CA ALA A 599 31.67 -3.58 14.39
C ALA A 599 30.64 -4.47 13.66
N ALA A 600 29.37 -4.44 14.09
CA ALA A 600 28.30 -5.21 13.46
C ALA A 600 28.12 -4.82 12.00
N LEU A 601 28.03 -3.53 11.69
CA LEU A 601 27.89 -3.02 10.32
C LEU A 601 29.10 -3.40 9.45
N ARG A 602 30.31 -3.29 9.99
CA ARG A 602 31.55 -3.68 9.27
C ARG A 602 31.60 -5.17 8.98
N ALA A 603 31.18 -5.99 9.93
CA ALA A 603 31.24 -7.45 9.82
C ALA A 603 30.15 -8.04 8.92
N GLN A 604 28.92 -7.50 9.00
CA GLN A 604 27.77 -8.06 8.31
C GLN A 604 27.54 -7.41 6.93
N LEU A 605 27.98 -6.16 6.73
CA LEU A 605 27.84 -5.44 5.45
C LEU A 605 29.22 -5.09 4.87
N SER A 606 29.73 -3.89 5.15
CA SER A 606 31.09 -3.49 4.71
C SER A 606 31.59 -2.28 5.51
N PRO A 607 32.90 -1.97 5.45
CA PRO A 607 33.45 -0.75 6.05
C PRO A 607 32.77 0.55 5.59
N ARG A 608 32.15 0.56 4.42
CA ARG A 608 31.46 1.74 3.85
C ARG A 608 30.11 2.03 4.49
N HIS A 609 29.47 1.00 5.07
CA HIS A 609 28.21 1.13 5.81
C HIS A 609 28.38 1.67 7.23
N VAL A 610 29.65 1.79 7.70
CA VAL A 610 29.92 2.31 9.05
C VAL A 610 29.62 3.81 9.08
N PRO A 611 28.69 4.28 9.94
CA PRO A 611 28.34 5.69 10.03
C PRO A 611 29.51 6.53 10.56
N ASP A 612 29.54 7.81 10.19
CA ASP A 612 30.50 8.76 10.72
C ASP A 612 30.26 9.05 12.20
N GLU A 613 28.98 9.14 12.56
CA GLU A 613 28.52 9.37 13.94
C GLU A 613 27.32 8.46 14.26
N VAL A 614 27.22 8.02 15.51
CA VAL A 614 26.03 7.38 16.08
C VAL A 614 25.47 8.33 17.12
N ILE A 615 24.26 8.81 16.92
CA ILE A 615 23.63 9.89 17.69
C ILE A 615 22.32 9.37 18.29
N GLU A 616 22.19 9.52 19.62
CA GLU A 616 20.93 9.23 20.30
C GLU A 616 19.89 10.32 20.00
N VAL A 617 18.68 9.91 19.70
CA VAL A 617 17.57 10.81 19.40
C VAL A 617 16.30 10.45 20.19
N PRO A 618 15.42 11.41 20.47
CA PRO A 618 14.19 11.15 21.20
C PRO A 618 13.20 10.26 20.43
N GLY A 619 13.30 10.23 19.10
CA GLY A 619 12.46 9.43 18.23
C GLY A 619 12.96 9.39 16.79
N VAL A 620 12.58 8.35 16.05
CA VAL A 620 12.66 8.29 14.59
C VAL A 620 11.32 8.77 14.03
N PRO A 621 11.30 9.77 13.15
CA PRO A 621 10.04 10.30 12.66
C PRO A 621 9.43 9.41 11.58
N HIS A 622 8.11 9.23 11.64
CA HIS A 622 7.32 8.44 10.70
C HIS A 622 6.18 9.24 10.09
N THR A 623 5.67 8.72 8.99
CA THR A 623 4.32 9.10 8.54
C THR A 623 3.29 8.53 9.51
N LEU A 624 2.07 9.05 9.50
CA LEU A 624 0.94 8.48 10.28
C LEU A 624 0.66 7.01 9.94
N THR A 625 1.15 6.52 8.81
CA THR A 625 1.07 5.11 8.39
C THR A 625 2.28 4.28 8.82
N GLY A 626 3.19 4.83 9.66
CA GLY A 626 4.34 4.12 10.22
C GLY A 626 5.54 3.96 9.30
N LYS A 627 5.64 4.72 8.19
CA LYS A 627 6.83 4.73 7.32
C LYS A 627 7.84 5.76 7.83
N ARG A 628 9.12 5.37 7.94
CA ARG A 628 10.23 6.29 8.21
C ARG A 628 10.33 7.36 7.14
N ILE A 629 10.60 8.60 7.56
CA ILE A 629 10.67 9.75 6.66
C ILE A 629 12.09 10.30 6.53
N GLU A 630 12.94 9.58 5.81
CA GLU A 630 14.35 9.89 5.59
C GLU A 630 14.56 11.23 4.85
N VAL A 631 13.84 11.44 3.76
CA VAL A 631 13.98 12.64 2.91
C VAL A 631 13.65 13.95 3.64
N PRO A 632 12.56 14.06 4.41
CA PRO A 632 12.32 15.22 5.25
C PRO A 632 13.44 15.51 6.25
N VAL A 633 13.95 14.46 6.94
CA VAL A 633 15.07 14.62 7.87
C VAL A 633 16.33 15.08 7.15
N LYS A 634 16.65 14.50 5.98
CA LYS A 634 17.77 14.96 5.14
C LYS A 634 17.67 16.45 4.83
N ARG A 635 16.48 16.93 4.44
CA ARG A 635 16.25 18.34 4.14
C ARG A 635 16.41 19.25 5.35
N LEU A 636 15.89 18.85 6.51
CA LEU A 636 16.10 19.58 7.75
C LEU A 636 17.59 19.71 8.06
N LEU A 637 18.34 18.62 7.97
CA LEU A 637 19.77 18.59 8.20
C LEU A 637 20.57 19.39 7.15
N GLN A 638 20.01 19.64 5.98
CA GLN A 638 20.54 20.53 4.94
C GLN A 638 20.12 22.00 5.13
N GLY A 639 19.39 22.32 6.21
CA GLY A 639 18.99 23.69 6.56
C GLY A 639 17.64 24.13 5.97
N ALA A 640 16.84 23.23 5.41
CA ALA A 640 15.48 23.58 5.01
C ALA A 640 14.60 23.81 6.26
N PRO A 641 13.75 24.85 6.29
CA PRO A 641 12.81 25.04 7.40
C PRO A 641 11.76 23.93 7.43
N LEU A 642 11.23 23.64 8.63
CA LEU A 642 10.34 22.52 8.89
C LEU A 642 9.11 22.50 7.96
N ASP A 643 8.49 23.65 7.73
CA ASP A 643 7.32 23.80 6.87
C ASP A 643 7.60 23.56 5.37
N LYS A 644 8.88 23.58 4.98
CA LYS A 644 9.35 23.25 3.62
C LYS A 644 9.86 21.82 3.51
N ALA A 645 10.30 21.23 4.62
CA ALA A 645 10.82 19.87 4.65
C ALA A 645 9.70 18.83 4.70
N VAL A 646 8.61 19.11 5.41
CA VAL A 646 7.50 18.17 5.62
C VAL A 646 6.17 18.90 5.82
N ASN A 647 5.06 18.25 5.49
CA ASN A 647 3.75 18.70 5.94
C ASN A 647 3.54 18.23 7.41
N PRO A 648 3.43 19.17 8.37
CA PRO A 648 3.33 18.84 9.80
C PRO A 648 2.17 17.89 10.15
N GLY A 649 1.08 17.91 9.39
CA GLY A 649 -0.08 17.05 9.63
C GLY A 649 0.03 15.66 9.03
N SER A 650 1.16 15.29 8.41
CA SER A 650 1.37 13.97 7.82
C SER A 650 2.35 13.09 8.61
N VAL A 651 2.83 13.58 9.75
CA VAL A 651 3.82 12.90 10.59
C VAL A 651 3.24 12.53 11.94
N ASP A 652 3.76 11.48 12.53
CA ASP A 652 3.31 10.93 13.80
C ASP A 652 3.68 11.84 15.00
N ASP A 653 4.89 12.41 15.00
CA ASP A 653 5.37 13.31 16.05
C ASP A 653 6.18 14.49 15.46
N LEU A 654 5.60 15.68 15.55
CA LEU A 654 6.24 16.90 15.06
C LEU A 654 7.41 17.35 15.96
N GLU A 655 7.38 17.05 17.25
CA GLU A 655 8.47 17.42 18.18
C GLU A 655 9.74 16.63 17.87
N VAL A 656 9.60 15.39 17.40
CA VAL A 656 10.74 14.61 16.90
C VAL A 656 11.40 15.31 15.72
N LEU A 657 10.64 15.84 14.76
CA LEU A 657 11.21 16.57 13.62
C LEU A 657 11.86 17.90 14.03
N ARG A 658 11.30 18.60 15.01
CA ARG A 658 11.91 19.82 15.57
C ARG A 658 13.27 19.56 16.23
N PHE A 659 13.48 18.35 16.75
CA PHE A 659 14.81 17.96 17.23
C PHE A 659 15.83 17.99 16.10
N TYR A 660 15.51 17.42 14.92
CA TYR A 660 16.43 17.41 13.77
C TYR A 660 16.67 18.82 13.20
N GLU A 661 15.65 19.67 13.22
CA GLU A 661 15.80 21.09 12.83
C GLU A 661 16.77 21.83 13.77
N ARG A 662 16.66 21.63 15.10
CA ARG A 662 17.61 22.20 16.07
C ARG A 662 19.02 21.65 15.88
N LEU A 663 19.15 20.34 15.70
CA LEU A 663 20.43 19.67 15.45
C LEU A 663 21.13 20.25 14.19
N ALA A 664 20.37 20.52 13.14
CA ALA A 664 20.88 21.16 11.92
C ALA A 664 21.40 22.58 12.21
N ALA A 665 20.64 23.39 12.97
CA ALA A 665 21.04 24.73 13.34
C ALA A 665 22.31 24.75 14.24
N GLU A 666 22.42 23.85 15.20
CA GLU A 666 23.58 23.69 16.07
C GLU A 666 24.84 23.33 15.27
N ARG A 667 24.71 22.42 14.32
CA ARG A 667 25.85 22.06 13.43
C ARG A 667 26.27 23.23 12.53
N ALA A 668 25.32 23.97 11.96
CA ALA A 668 25.59 25.12 11.14
C ALA A 668 26.32 26.24 11.94
N ALA A 669 26.07 26.34 13.25
CA ALA A 669 26.75 27.26 14.16
C ALA A 669 28.14 26.78 14.62
N GLY A 670 28.64 25.63 14.11
CA GLY A 670 29.96 25.09 14.49
C GLY A 670 29.97 24.24 15.77
N GLY A 671 28.79 23.92 16.31
CA GLY A 671 28.64 22.96 17.40
C GLY A 671 28.86 21.52 16.93
N ARG A 672 29.68 20.75 17.66
CA ARG A 672 29.57 19.27 17.59
C ARG A 672 28.49 18.85 18.59
N PRO A 673 27.58 17.93 18.21
CA PRO A 673 26.60 17.39 19.14
C PRO A 673 27.26 16.61 20.28
#